data_47763316ad3ea8183ee998fb057e9aa7
#
_entry.id   47763316ad3ea8183ee998fb057e9aa7
#
_cell.length_a   1.000
_cell.length_b   1.000
_cell.length_c   1.000
_cell.angle_alpha   90.00
_cell.angle_beta   90.00
_cell.angle_gamma   90.00
#
_symmetry.space_group_name_H-M   'P 1'
#
loop_
_entity.id
_entity.type
_entity.pdbx_description
1 polymer ?
#
loop_
_entity_poly.entity_id
_entity_poly.type
_entity_poly.pdbx_seq_one_letter_code
_entity_poly.pdbx_strand_id
1 'polypeptide(L)'
;MDMCNLLKRMLPLYQPSNDVKGTDVARQNLSTREDRNDLMRIICEISKAHNERRNLILTANDGTELTGVNTVDGVVIIPEGVTHIQKEAFGFSEEIEVVIIPSSVTTIDDGAFSRLSKIETIQVHKDNKSFIVINGVLYNKDLTRVIKATRNCIMKDIPVDIKQIDSWAYAYCNSAIEIIIPYGVTEIGQSAFRECRNLKRVNFTNMMSTIKEEMFMFCRDLVKVVLPRDLRVIESNAFSDCVRFREMDLPDCLESIERFAFAGCKNLERVHLGSMVRFISPEAFSGCESLRFIKFDENNEVFCDKQGVIYNQTGKVLMKVPANYPGTSFVIPDGVLSIAPYAFEGCKDIRSIEFPNSLKGVGKYAFRNCVDLTIIHLPDSVKAIGSGAFCGCRSLWDLSLPAHIKRIKYETFRCCYGLNSVDIQDTEVTCIEESAFEDCKRLNRIHLPETLQQIEIDAFAGCPIKYVEIPKSVTNLSHAAFFLNDTLKDIMVEDNSVYETENTVLYEKPSKTLMLMPAMSDVKHYVVRDGTKTISNLAFYGCKNLQSVQIPRSVRTIGTCAFENCTSLKEIYLDAELCSIQENTFDGCQALKTIKIPQTVQEICESAFRNCYLLGNINLPQSLESIGCHAFQNCVSITSLSISDNVTEIRSEAFAGCISLEKIQLPKHLSKIPGKLFEGCHSLHKIHWPQSLKEIEYKAFAGCESLEKVEIPSKVSVIGHQAFQGCSSLSSIILPESLTKLGKFCFLGCEDLREIVFKNLNVKGLNKNCMDGVNRNRCIVYVPKGGINVFKNHPAFQGFKIVESKYN
;
A
#
# COMPACT_ATOMS: atom_id res chain seq x y z
N MET A 1 -14.16 -27.03 11.74
CA MET A 1 -14.17 -26.09 12.89
C MET A 1 -12.84 -25.41 12.87
N ASP A 2 -12.82 -24.12 12.70
CA ASP A 2 -11.59 -23.33 12.60
C ASP A 2 -10.83 -23.45 13.92
N MET A 3 -9.49 -23.66 13.87
CA MET A 3 -8.65 -23.85 15.05
C MET A 3 -8.76 -22.65 16.00
N CYS A 4 -8.94 -21.47 15.45
CA CYS A 4 -9.22 -20.24 16.18
C CYS A 4 -10.56 -20.34 16.96
N ASN A 5 -11.62 -20.91 16.37
CA ASN A 5 -12.89 -21.14 17.04
C ASN A 5 -12.84 -22.28 18.09
N LEU A 6 -11.98 -23.28 17.90
CA LEU A 6 -11.75 -24.32 18.89
C LEU A 6 -10.97 -23.76 20.09
N LEU A 7 -9.91 -23.01 19.84
CA LEU A 7 -9.16 -22.29 20.86
C LEU A 7 -10.05 -21.27 21.58
N LYS A 8 -10.84 -20.46 20.86
CA LYS A 8 -11.81 -19.50 21.47
C LYS A 8 -12.85 -20.18 22.38
N ARG A 9 -13.24 -21.43 22.11
CA ARG A 9 -14.16 -22.20 22.97
C ARG A 9 -13.47 -22.86 24.16
N MET A 10 -12.19 -23.18 24.06
CA MET A 10 -11.41 -23.86 25.10
C MET A 10 -10.71 -22.88 26.06
N LEU A 11 -10.42 -21.66 25.61
CA LEU A 11 -9.69 -20.61 26.32
C LEU A 11 -10.38 -20.09 27.61
N PRO A 12 -11.72 -20.01 27.74
CA PRO A 12 -12.39 -19.66 29.01
C PRO A 12 -12.14 -20.62 30.14
N LEU A 13 -11.68 -21.84 29.86
CA LEU A 13 -11.44 -22.90 30.84
C LEU A 13 -10.07 -22.79 31.54
N TYR A 14 -9.21 -21.83 31.07
CA TYR A 14 -7.82 -21.70 31.52
C TYR A 14 -7.57 -20.59 32.53
N GLN A 15 -8.60 -19.85 32.96
CA GLN A 15 -8.44 -18.77 33.94
C GLN A 15 -8.43 -19.29 35.37
N PRO A 16 -7.50 -18.82 36.27
CA PRO A 16 -7.58 -19.09 37.68
C PRO A 16 -8.79 -18.37 38.27
N SER A 17 -9.59 -19.12 39.04
CA SER A 17 -10.71 -18.60 39.78
C SER A 17 -10.25 -17.57 40.81
N ASN A 18 -10.62 -16.31 40.63
CA ASN A 18 -10.71 -15.38 41.75
C ASN A 18 -12.20 -15.09 41.97
N ASP A 19 -12.61 -15.35 43.23
CA ASP A 19 -13.97 -15.24 43.71
C ASP A 19 -14.63 -13.89 43.39
N VAL A 20 -15.57 -13.91 42.44
CA VAL A 20 -16.71 -13.00 42.42
C VAL A 20 -17.94 -13.81 42.04
N LYS A 21 -18.89 -13.84 42.97
CA LYS A 21 -20.18 -14.52 42.87
C LYS A 21 -20.96 -14.06 41.63
N GLY A 22 -21.38 -15.04 40.82
CA GLY A 22 -22.43 -14.81 39.83
C GLY A 22 -22.31 -15.64 38.57
N THR A 23 -23.13 -16.70 38.52
CA THR A 23 -23.65 -17.52 37.47
C THR A 23 -23.05 -18.90 37.25
N ASP A 24 -23.82 -19.85 37.75
CA ASP A 24 -23.66 -21.31 37.71
C ASP A 24 -24.06 -21.94 36.37
N VAL A 25 -23.42 -21.66 35.27
CA VAL A 25 -23.73 -22.38 34.00
C VAL A 25 -22.48 -22.92 33.29
N ALA A 26 -21.27 -22.50 33.70
CA ALA A 26 -20.02 -22.93 33.04
C ALA A 26 -19.24 -24.04 33.76
N ARG A 27 -19.77 -24.57 34.87
CA ARG A 27 -19.03 -25.51 35.74
C ARG A 27 -19.21 -27.00 35.45
N GLN A 28 -19.96 -27.40 34.40
CA GLN A 28 -20.34 -28.83 34.29
C GLN A 28 -19.52 -29.68 33.27
N ASN A 29 -18.46 -29.22 32.61
CA ASN A 29 -17.84 -30.04 31.56
C ASN A 29 -16.32 -30.28 31.63
N LEU A 30 -15.61 -30.09 32.74
CA LEU A 30 -14.23 -30.61 32.91
C LEU A 30 -13.96 -30.87 34.38
N SER A 31 -14.34 -32.08 34.91
CA SER A 31 -14.32 -32.42 36.31
C SER A 31 -13.08 -33.17 36.79
N THR A 32 -12.14 -33.57 35.95
CA THR A 32 -10.99 -34.39 36.37
C THR A 32 -9.64 -33.76 36.05
N ARG A 33 -8.65 -34.16 36.89
CA ARG A 33 -7.23 -33.77 36.72
C ARG A 33 -6.63 -34.31 35.43
N GLU A 34 -7.19 -35.39 34.91
CA GLU A 34 -6.82 -36.02 33.61
C GLU A 34 -7.22 -35.16 32.41
N ASP A 35 -8.43 -34.58 32.39
CA ASP A 35 -8.91 -33.72 31.31
C ASP A 35 -8.06 -32.47 31.15
N ARG A 36 -7.51 -31.93 32.25
CA ARG A 36 -6.60 -30.76 32.22
C ARG A 36 -5.21 -31.13 31.69
N ASN A 37 -4.71 -32.32 32.01
CA ASN A 37 -3.41 -32.80 31.54
C ASN A 37 -3.48 -33.15 30.05
N ASP A 38 -4.58 -33.72 29.58
CA ASP A 38 -4.80 -33.99 28.14
C ASP A 38 -4.96 -32.70 27.35
N LEU A 39 -5.62 -31.68 27.88
CA LEU A 39 -5.69 -30.35 27.27
C LEU A 39 -4.29 -29.71 27.14
N MET A 40 -3.45 -29.81 28.19
CA MET A 40 -2.08 -29.33 28.13
C MET A 40 -1.20 -30.08 27.17
N ARG A 41 -1.38 -31.41 27.06
CA ARG A 41 -0.69 -32.24 26.08
C ARG A 41 -1.10 -31.89 24.67
N ILE A 42 -2.38 -31.65 24.43
CA ILE A 42 -2.92 -31.20 23.15
C ILE A 42 -2.39 -29.80 22.80
N ILE A 43 -2.33 -28.87 23.76
CA ILE A 43 -1.75 -27.53 23.56
C ILE A 43 -0.25 -27.63 23.25
N CYS A 44 0.49 -28.51 23.93
CA CYS A 44 1.91 -28.76 23.64
C CYS A 44 2.15 -29.42 22.29
N GLU A 45 1.30 -30.38 21.89
CA GLU A 45 1.36 -31.04 20.57
C GLU A 45 0.96 -30.07 19.45
N ILE A 46 -0.05 -29.22 19.66
CA ILE A 46 -0.44 -28.12 18.76
C ILE A 46 0.70 -27.10 18.68
N SER A 47 1.35 -26.76 19.82
CA SER A 47 2.50 -25.86 19.88
C SER A 47 3.66 -26.40 19.07
N LYS A 48 3.97 -27.69 19.19
CA LYS A 48 5.05 -28.35 18.46
C LYS A 48 4.80 -28.38 16.95
N ALA A 49 3.59 -28.80 16.54
CA ALA A 49 3.16 -28.81 15.13
C ALA A 49 3.02 -27.40 14.54
N HIS A 50 2.77 -26.41 15.39
CA HIS A 50 2.60 -25.01 15.04
C HIS A 50 3.94 -24.30 14.84
N ASN A 51 4.95 -24.60 15.70
CA ASN A 51 6.31 -24.06 15.59
C ASN A 51 7.08 -24.62 14.40
N GLU A 52 6.78 -25.83 13.94
CA GLU A 52 7.35 -26.41 12.71
C GLU A 52 6.85 -25.72 11.43
N ARG A 53 5.77 -24.91 11.50
CA ARG A 53 5.15 -24.24 10.35
C ARG A 53 5.28 -22.72 10.35
N ARG A 54 5.97 -22.11 11.31
CA ARG A 54 6.01 -20.65 11.51
C ARG A 54 7.43 -20.13 11.64
N ASN A 55 7.71 -19.07 10.93
CA ASN A 55 8.93 -18.32 11.09
C ASN A 55 8.84 -17.42 12.35
N LEU A 56 9.02 -17.99 13.52
CA LEU A 56 9.39 -17.23 14.70
C LEU A 56 10.86 -16.87 14.57
N ILE A 57 11.18 -15.58 14.56
CA ILE A 57 12.55 -15.12 14.55
C ILE A 57 13.03 -15.09 16.01
N LEU A 58 13.74 -16.13 16.39
CA LEU A 58 14.39 -16.22 17.71
C LEU A 58 15.84 -15.79 17.51
N THR A 59 16.29 -14.83 18.28
CA THR A 59 17.72 -14.46 18.35
C THR A 59 18.22 -14.65 19.76
N ALA A 60 19.44 -14.70 19.90
CA ALA A 60 20.39 -15.10 20.86
C ALA A 60 20.90 -16.51 20.54
N ASN A 61 22.12 -16.80 20.92
CA ASN A 61 22.79 -18.06 20.59
C ASN A 61 22.09 -19.33 21.13
N ASP A 62 21.03 -19.16 21.93
CA ASP A 62 20.28 -20.23 22.61
C ASP A 62 18.74 -20.18 22.35
N GLY A 63 18.23 -19.23 21.54
CA GLY A 63 16.81 -19.14 21.23
C GLY A 63 15.93 -18.61 22.36
N THR A 64 16.49 -17.88 23.32
CA THR A 64 15.76 -17.37 24.50
C THR A 64 15.05 -16.03 24.28
N GLU A 65 15.29 -15.36 23.16
CA GLU A 65 14.71 -14.06 22.81
C GLU A 65 13.82 -14.13 21.59
N LEU A 66 12.62 -13.56 21.65
CA LEU A 66 11.70 -13.39 20.53
C LEU A 66 11.89 -12.00 19.94
N THR A 67 12.37 -11.91 18.70
CA THR A 67 12.64 -10.65 17.99
C THR A 67 11.69 -10.39 16.85
N GLY A 68 10.99 -11.41 16.35
CA GLY A 68 10.04 -11.24 15.26
C GLY A 68 9.09 -12.41 15.12
N VAL A 69 7.92 -12.11 14.54
CA VAL A 69 6.88 -13.10 14.21
C VAL A 69 6.40 -12.83 12.80
N ASN A 70 6.39 -13.87 11.96
CA ASN A 70 5.78 -13.83 10.63
C ASN A 70 4.72 -14.94 10.55
N THR A 71 3.44 -14.60 10.67
CA THR A 71 2.35 -15.58 10.63
C THR A 71 1.20 -15.12 9.73
N VAL A 72 0.63 -16.08 8.99
CA VAL A 72 -0.58 -15.88 8.17
C VAL A 72 -1.85 -16.46 8.81
N ASP A 73 -1.73 -17.18 9.93
CA ASP A 73 -2.86 -17.91 10.54
C ASP A 73 -3.47 -17.21 11.75
N GLY A 74 -2.97 -16.03 12.12
CA GLY A 74 -3.52 -15.21 13.18
C GLY A 74 -3.26 -15.69 14.62
N VAL A 75 -2.61 -16.84 14.84
CA VAL A 75 -2.34 -17.39 16.19
C VAL A 75 -0.84 -17.54 16.41
N VAL A 76 -0.32 -17.03 17.51
CA VAL A 76 1.08 -17.14 17.94
C VAL A 76 1.17 -17.85 19.26
N ILE A 77 1.92 -18.95 19.30
CA ILE A 77 2.23 -19.67 20.53
C ILE A 77 3.73 -19.52 20.76
N ILE A 78 4.12 -18.77 21.77
CA ILE A 78 5.54 -18.60 22.14
C ILE A 78 6.02 -19.88 22.82
N PRO A 79 7.11 -20.51 22.38
CA PRO A 79 7.60 -21.78 22.97
C PRO A 79 8.16 -21.57 24.39
N GLU A 80 8.08 -22.63 25.22
CA GLU A 80 8.83 -22.68 26.47
C GLU A 80 10.34 -22.57 26.21
N GLY A 81 11.04 -21.84 27.07
CA GLY A 81 12.46 -21.48 26.92
C GLY A 81 12.69 -20.05 26.46
N VAL A 82 11.71 -19.42 25.82
CA VAL A 82 11.76 -17.98 25.56
C VAL A 82 11.57 -17.23 26.86
N THR A 83 12.52 -16.37 27.21
CA THR A 83 12.54 -15.57 28.44
C THR A 83 12.25 -14.10 28.19
N HIS A 84 12.54 -13.60 27.00
CA HIS A 84 12.45 -12.20 26.64
C HIS A 84 11.70 -11.99 25.31
N ILE A 85 10.73 -11.07 25.30
CA ILE A 85 10.04 -10.60 24.10
C ILE A 85 10.52 -9.18 23.82
N GLN A 86 11.23 -9.00 22.70
CA GLN A 86 11.84 -7.73 22.35
C GLN A 86 10.83 -6.72 21.78
N LYS A 87 11.25 -5.46 21.79
CA LYS A 87 10.50 -4.36 21.18
C LYS A 87 10.13 -4.70 19.72
N GLU A 88 8.87 -4.41 19.35
CA GLU A 88 8.33 -4.66 17.99
C GLU A 88 8.35 -6.14 17.54
N ALA A 89 8.55 -7.09 18.44
CA ALA A 89 8.57 -8.52 18.08
C ALA A 89 7.35 -8.98 17.28
N PHE A 90 6.20 -8.33 17.42
CA PHE A 90 4.97 -8.61 16.66
C PHE A 90 4.68 -7.56 15.56
N GLY A 91 5.51 -6.54 15.39
CA GLY A 91 5.21 -5.32 14.63
C GLY A 91 4.99 -5.50 13.13
N PHE A 92 5.36 -6.65 12.55
CA PHE A 92 5.23 -6.93 11.12
C PHE A 92 4.07 -7.87 10.76
N SER A 93 3.20 -8.22 11.71
CA SER A 93 2.14 -9.21 11.52
C SER A 93 0.78 -8.70 11.98
N GLU A 94 0.13 -7.88 11.17
CA GLU A 94 -1.20 -7.29 11.45
C GLU A 94 -2.33 -8.33 11.59
N GLU A 95 -2.11 -9.57 11.12
CA GLU A 95 -3.12 -10.63 11.11
C GLU A 95 -3.22 -11.39 12.45
N ILE A 96 -2.41 -11.05 13.48
CA ILE A 96 -2.39 -11.76 14.75
C ILE A 96 -3.66 -11.48 15.56
N GLU A 97 -4.40 -12.53 15.87
CA GLU A 97 -5.61 -12.50 16.70
C GLU A 97 -5.39 -13.09 18.11
N VAL A 98 -4.45 -14.03 18.25
CA VAL A 98 -4.22 -14.76 19.50
C VAL A 98 -2.73 -14.86 19.80
N VAL A 99 -2.33 -14.52 21.02
CA VAL A 99 -0.96 -14.72 21.53
C VAL A 99 -1.00 -15.52 22.83
N ILE A 100 -0.19 -16.59 22.90
CA ILE A 100 -0.03 -17.44 24.09
C ILE A 100 1.40 -17.29 24.61
N ILE A 101 1.54 -16.81 25.85
CA ILE A 101 2.79 -16.53 26.54
C ILE A 101 3.09 -17.67 27.53
N PRO A 102 4.25 -18.35 27.43
CA PRO A 102 4.62 -19.47 28.30
C PRO A 102 5.03 -19.04 29.70
N SER A 103 5.31 -20.04 30.57
CA SER A 103 5.79 -19.81 31.94
C SER A 103 7.18 -19.21 32.03
N SER A 104 8.01 -19.44 30.99
CA SER A 104 9.41 -19.03 30.91
C SER A 104 9.64 -17.54 30.67
N VAL A 105 8.67 -16.82 30.08
CA VAL A 105 8.83 -15.38 29.76
C VAL A 105 8.87 -14.57 31.05
N THR A 106 9.98 -13.86 31.25
CA THR A 106 10.23 -12.99 32.42
C THR A 106 10.29 -11.50 32.05
N THR A 107 10.56 -11.18 30.79
CA THR A 107 10.74 -9.81 30.31
C THR A 107 9.97 -9.56 29.02
N ILE A 108 9.29 -8.42 28.95
CA ILE A 108 8.61 -7.93 27.76
C ILE A 108 8.97 -6.45 27.62
N ASP A 109 9.58 -6.08 26.48
CA ASP A 109 9.96 -4.70 26.23
C ASP A 109 8.74 -3.81 25.98
N ASP A 110 8.92 -2.50 26.24
CA ASP A 110 7.94 -1.49 25.81
C ASP A 110 7.75 -1.52 24.28
N GLY A 111 6.50 -1.51 23.82
CA GLY A 111 6.17 -1.59 22.40
C GLY A 111 6.35 -2.97 21.76
N ALA A 112 6.59 -4.04 22.53
CA ALA A 112 6.69 -5.40 22.00
C ALA A 112 5.45 -5.80 21.16
N PHE A 113 4.26 -5.39 21.59
CA PHE A 113 2.96 -5.63 20.96
C PHE A 113 2.50 -4.48 20.05
N SER A 114 3.41 -3.71 19.47
CA SER A 114 3.05 -2.62 18.56
C SER A 114 2.24 -3.11 17.36
N ARG A 115 1.36 -2.25 16.84
CA ARG A 115 0.58 -2.45 15.61
C ARG A 115 -0.36 -3.68 15.54
N LEU A 116 -0.56 -4.41 16.63
CA LEU A 116 -1.51 -5.54 16.66
C LEU A 116 -2.97 -5.05 16.65
N SER A 117 -3.49 -4.74 15.46
CA SER A 117 -4.85 -4.19 15.31
C SER A 117 -5.96 -5.23 15.47
N LYS A 118 -5.66 -6.52 15.28
CA LYS A 118 -6.64 -7.62 15.32
C LYS A 118 -6.58 -8.48 16.58
N ILE A 119 -5.72 -8.16 17.55
CA ILE A 119 -5.55 -8.98 18.76
C ILE A 119 -6.86 -9.09 19.55
N GLU A 120 -7.39 -10.30 19.65
CA GLU A 120 -8.62 -10.60 20.40
C GLU A 120 -8.35 -11.31 21.72
N THR A 121 -7.24 -12.07 21.79
CA THR A 121 -6.93 -12.89 22.95
C THR A 121 -5.44 -12.90 23.25
N ILE A 122 -5.10 -12.57 24.49
CA ILE A 122 -3.76 -12.81 25.06
C ILE A 122 -3.94 -13.77 26.24
N GLN A 123 -3.10 -14.80 26.28
CA GLN A 123 -3.06 -15.73 27.41
C GLN A 123 -1.67 -15.86 27.96
N VAL A 124 -1.61 -16.01 29.27
CA VAL A 124 -0.39 -16.24 30.03
C VAL A 124 -0.51 -17.56 30.76
N HIS A 125 0.54 -18.39 30.70
CA HIS A 125 0.58 -19.66 31.39
C HIS A 125 0.37 -19.43 32.92
N LYS A 126 -0.44 -20.28 33.58
CA LYS A 126 -0.80 -20.13 35.01
C LYS A 126 0.42 -20.05 35.95
N ASP A 127 1.51 -20.73 35.58
CA ASP A 127 2.75 -20.77 36.38
C ASP A 127 3.73 -19.63 36.06
N ASN A 128 3.36 -18.71 35.11
CA ASN A 128 4.16 -17.53 34.87
C ASN A 128 4.19 -16.63 36.10
N LYS A 129 5.38 -16.23 36.51
CA LYS A 129 5.61 -15.43 37.72
C LYS A 129 5.67 -13.94 37.51
N SER A 130 5.81 -13.52 36.25
CA SER A 130 6.08 -12.13 35.86
C SER A 130 4.86 -11.40 35.27
N PHE A 131 3.92 -12.14 34.67
CA PHE A 131 2.80 -11.54 33.94
C PHE A 131 1.45 -12.17 34.25
N ILE A 132 0.37 -11.40 34.06
CA ILE A 132 -1.01 -11.83 34.28
C ILE A 132 -1.94 -11.13 33.28
N VAL A 133 -3.02 -11.80 32.88
CA VAL A 133 -4.09 -11.20 32.06
C VAL A 133 -5.35 -11.08 32.91
N ILE A 134 -5.92 -9.88 32.97
CA ILE A 134 -7.18 -9.59 33.68
C ILE A 134 -8.11 -8.86 32.67
N ASN A 135 -9.32 -9.36 32.47
CA ASN A 135 -10.34 -8.76 31.58
C ASN A 135 -9.82 -8.42 30.17
N GLY A 136 -8.91 -9.23 29.61
CA GLY A 136 -8.31 -9.02 28.29
C GLY A 136 -7.16 -8.02 28.26
N VAL A 137 -6.64 -7.61 29.42
CA VAL A 137 -5.47 -6.73 29.53
C VAL A 137 -4.30 -7.48 30.14
N LEU A 138 -3.15 -7.44 29.50
CA LEU A 138 -1.88 -7.99 29.98
C LEU A 138 -1.18 -6.98 30.89
N TYR A 139 -0.87 -7.39 32.11
CA TYR A 139 -0.15 -6.63 33.13
C TYR A 139 1.12 -7.37 33.55
N ASN A 140 2.05 -6.64 34.18
CA ASN A 140 3.03 -7.28 35.07
C ASN A 140 2.32 -7.83 36.32
N LYS A 141 2.95 -8.78 37.03
CA LYS A 141 2.33 -9.49 38.15
C LYS A 141 1.94 -8.59 39.30
N ASP A 142 2.71 -7.51 39.51
CA ASP A 142 2.51 -6.54 40.60
C ASP A 142 1.43 -5.49 40.30
N LEU A 143 0.81 -5.57 39.11
CA LEU A 143 -0.21 -4.63 38.62
C LEU A 143 0.25 -3.16 38.62
N THR A 144 1.53 -2.90 38.36
CA THR A 144 2.09 -1.56 38.28
C THR A 144 2.32 -1.11 36.80
N ARG A 145 2.27 -2.06 35.87
CA ARG A 145 2.52 -1.81 34.45
C ARG A 145 1.45 -2.44 33.59
N VAL A 146 0.86 -1.67 32.66
CA VAL A 146 -0.02 -2.14 31.60
C VAL A 146 0.81 -2.37 30.34
N ILE A 147 0.79 -3.58 29.79
CA ILE A 147 1.60 -3.96 28.64
C ILE A 147 0.76 -3.96 27.35
N LYS A 148 -0.37 -4.67 27.32
CA LYS A 148 -1.25 -4.72 26.15
C LYS A 148 -2.68 -5.08 26.50
N ALA A 149 -3.63 -4.34 25.98
CA ALA A 149 -5.05 -4.66 25.95
C ALA A 149 -5.46 -5.30 24.63
N THR A 150 -6.34 -6.28 24.69
CA THR A 150 -6.98 -6.85 23.51
C THR A 150 -8.04 -5.91 22.94
N ARG A 151 -8.39 -6.06 21.67
CA ARG A 151 -9.40 -5.25 20.99
C ARG A 151 -10.76 -5.23 21.74
N ASN A 152 -11.13 -6.35 22.33
CA ASN A 152 -12.41 -6.57 23.01
C ASN A 152 -12.27 -6.61 24.54
N CYS A 153 -11.19 -6.04 25.10
CA CYS A 153 -11.00 -5.99 26.55
C CYS A 153 -12.19 -5.27 27.22
N ILE A 154 -12.61 -5.76 28.38
CA ILE A 154 -13.66 -5.08 29.17
C ILE A 154 -12.95 -4.02 30.03
N MET A 155 -12.81 -2.82 29.47
CA MET A 155 -12.18 -1.71 30.17
C MET A 155 -13.24 -0.97 30.99
N LYS A 156 -13.19 -1.11 32.32
CA LYS A 156 -13.98 -0.27 33.24
C LYS A 156 -13.16 0.89 33.76
N ASP A 157 -11.99 0.59 34.32
CA ASP A 157 -11.06 1.58 34.87
C ASP A 157 -9.62 1.08 34.80
N ILE A 158 -8.67 2.00 34.72
CA ILE A 158 -7.25 1.69 34.90
C ILE A 158 -7.01 1.53 36.43
N PRO A 159 -6.43 0.40 36.89
CA PRO A 159 -6.14 0.20 38.34
C PRO A 159 -5.33 1.35 38.91
N VAL A 160 -5.64 1.74 40.16
CA VAL A 160 -5.04 2.91 40.84
C VAL A 160 -3.54 2.76 41.11
N ASP A 161 -3.05 1.52 41.20
CA ASP A 161 -1.65 1.20 41.47
C ASP A 161 -0.75 1.23 40.23
N ILE A 162 -1.33 1.40 39.04
CA ILE A 162 -0.58 1.50 37.77
C ILE A 162 0.31 2.73 37.79
N LYS A 163 1.58 2.53 37.48
CA LYS A 163 2.62 3.57 37.34
C LYS A 163 3.02 3.80 35.88
N GLN A 164 2.95 2.75 35.06
CA GLN A 164 3.36 2.78 33.67
C GLN A 164 2.30 2.18 32.74
N ILE A 165 2.05 2.85 31.60
CA ILE A 165 1.26 2.34 30.49
C ILE A 165 2.19 2.30 29.29
N ASP A 166 2.43 1.11 28.75
CA ASP A 166 3.36 0.90 27.64
C ASP A 166 2.88 1.55 26.33
N SER A 167 3.82 1.71 25.43
CA SER A 167 3.55 2.09 24.04
C SER A 167 2.57 1.10 23.40
N TRP A 168 1.53 1.60 22.72
CA TRP A 168 0.47 0.80 22.08
C TRP A 168 -0.39 -0.03 23.06
N ALA A 169 -0.32 0.20 24.35
CA ALA A 169 -0.94 -0.65 25.36
C ALA A 169 -2.46 -0.82 25.15
N TYR A 170 -3.19 0.26 24.96
CA TYR A 170 -4.62 0.26 24.67
C TYR A 170 -4.97 0.55 23.22
N ALA A 171 -3.98 0.61 22.33
CA ALA A 171 -4.25 0.87 20.91
C ALA A 171 -5.25 -0.15 20.35
N TYR A 172 -6.22 0.36 19.55
CA TYR A 172 -7.34 -0.39 18.96
C TYR A 172 -8.39 -0.91 19.94
N CYS A 173 -8.35 -0.52 21.23
CA CYS A 173 -9.36 -0.91 22.23
C CYS A 173 -10.66 -0.13 22.01
N ASN A 174 -11.65 -0.78 21.38
CA ASN A 174 -12.92 -0.14 21.03
C ASN A 174 -13.99 -0.25 22.15
N SER A 175 -13.72 -0.92 23.24
CA SER A 175 -14.63 -1.03 24.39
C SER A 175 -14.63 0.20 25.31
N ALA A 176 -13.52 0.96 25.29
CA ALA A 176 -13.38 2.14 26.12
C ALA A 176 -14.22 3.31 25.60
N ILE A 177 -15.11 3.83 26.43
CA ILE A 177 -15.92 5.05 26.15
C ILE A 177 -15.33 6.25 26.90
N GLU A 178 -14.88 6.02 28.13
CA GLU A 178 -14.27 7.03 29.00
C GLU A 178 -13.05 6.40 29.69
N ILE A 179 -11.98 7.18 29.81
CA ILE A 179 -10.74 6.75 30.46
C ILE A 179 -10.36 7.80 31.51
N ILE A 180 -10.10 7.32 32.72
CA ILE A 180 -9.49 8.13 33.78
C ILE A 180 -8.06 7.62 33.96
N ILE A 181 -7.08 8.50 33.76
CA ILE A 181 -5.66 8.20 34.00
C ILE A 181 -5.40 8.45 35.50
N PRO A 182 -5.07 7.41 36.29
CA PRO A 182 -4.88 7.55 37.75
C PRO A 182 -3.70 8.47 38.12
N TYR A 183 -3.79 9.10 39.28
CA TYR A 183 -2.74 9.99 39.77
C TYR A 183 -1.35 9.32 39.85
N GLY A 184 -1.32 8.01 40.17
CA GLY A 184 -0.08 7.22 40.26
C GLY A 184 0.67 6.98 38.95
N VAL A 185 0.04 7.20 37.82
CA VAL A 185 0.69 6.97 36.50
C VAL A 185 1.72 8.06 36.23
N THR A 186 2.97 7.65 36.08
CA THR A 186 4.12 8.55 35.84
C THR A 186 4.61 8.49 34.37
N GLU A 187 4.26 7.42 33.64
CA GLU A 187 4.72 7.20 32.30
C GLU A 187 3.62 6.61 31.41
N ILE A 188 3.42 7.19 30.24
CA ILE A 188 2.55 6.67 29.18
C ILE A 188 3.34 6.69 27.88
N GLY A 189 3.43 5.53 27.21
CA GLY A 189 4.18 5.37 25.99
C GLY A 189 3.47 5.97 24.76
N GLN A 190 4.21 6.05 23.66
CA GLN A 190 3.68 6.52 22.39
C GLN A 190 2.53 5.63 21.89
N SER A 191 1.58 6.20 21.17
CA SER A 191 0.43 5.48 20.58
C SER A 191 -0.42 4.69 21.59
N ALA A 192 -0.30 4.97 22.90
CA ALA A 192 -0.90 4.15 23.96
C ALA A 192 -2.42 3.95 23.80
N PHE A 193 -3.14 4.93 23.27
CA PHE A 193 -4.59 4.89 23.05
C PHE A 193 -4.96 5.11 21.57
N ARG A 194 -4.00 4.89 20.65
CA ARG A 194 -4.23 5.07 19.21
C ARG A 194 -5.42 4.22 18.74
N GLU A 195 -6.26 4.80 17.87
CA GLU A 195 -7.43 4.14 17.28
C GLU A 195 -8.44 3.54 18.29
N CYS A 196 -8.55 4.10 19.49
CA CYS A 196 -9.68 3.86 20.39
C CYS A 196 -10.92 4.59 19.81
N ARG A 197 -11.56 4.02 18.79
CA ARG A 197 -12.54 4.71 17.95
C ARG A 197 -13.83 5.12 18.67
N ASN A 198 -14.18 4.40 19.78
CA ASN A 198 -15.38 4.70 20.57
C ASN A 198 -15.08 5.57 21.81
N LEU A 199 -13.80 5.92 22.02
CA LEU A 199 -13.37 6.73 23.15
C LEU A 199 -13.91 8.16 23.02
N LYS A 200 -14.70 8.62 24.00
CA LYS A 200 -15.34 9.94 23.99
C LYS A 200 -14.70 10.93 24.95
N ARG A 201 -14.15 10.42 26.06
CA ARG A 201 -13.60 11.27 27.12
C ARG A 201 -12.32 10.67 27.70
N VAL A 202 -11.37 11.55 27.98
CA VAL A 202 -10.15 11.21 28.75
C VAL A 202 -9.97 12.24 29.85
N ASN A 203 -9.67 11.78 31.05
CA ASN A 203 -9.39 12.62 32.19
C ASN A 203 -8.05 12.27 32.80
N PHE A 204 -7.08 13.18 32.69
CA PHE A 204 -5.80 13.03 33.36
C PHE A 204 -5.90 13.59 34.79
N THR A 205 -5.68 12.72 35.78
CA THR A 205 -5.62 13.13 37.19
C THR A 205 -4.17 13.22 37.69
N ASN A 206 -3.20 12.83 36.85
CA ASN A 206 -1.77 12.81 37.11
C ASN A 206 -1.06 14.10 36.63
N MET A 207 0.22 14.22 37.02
CA MET A 207 1.11 15.34 36.73
C MET A 207 2.07 14.95 35.60
N MET A 208 1.61 14.97 34.34
CA MET A 208 2.43 14.68 33.19
C MET A 208 2.79 15.96 32.45
N SER A 209 4.06 16.06 32.03
CA SER A 209 4.54 17.21 31.26
C SER A 209 4.41 17.04 29.74
N THR A 210 4.09 15.82 29.26
CA THR A 210 4.11 15.51 27.82
C THR A 210 2.96 14.58 27.46
N ILE A 211 2.20 14.95 26.41
CA ILE A 211 1.36 14.01 25.66
C ILE A 211 2.21 13.46 24.51
N LYS A 212 2.49 12.15 24.59
CA LYS A 212 3.42 11.47 23.67
C LYS A 212 2.89 11.34 22.24
N GLU A 213 3.84 11.07 21.35
CA GLU A 213 3.57 10.88 19.92
C GLU A 213 2.43 9.89 19.68
N GLU A 214 1.49 10.27 18.79
CA GLU A 214 0.32 9.48 18.36
C GLU A 214 -0.60 8.99 19.50
N MET A 215 -0.48 9.51 20.72
CA MET A 215 -1.16 8.93 21.90
C MET A 215 -2.65 8.71 21.68
N PHE A 216 -3.36 9.63 21.03
CA PHE A 216 -4.80 9.56 20.72
C PHE A 216 -5.09 9.64 19.22
N MET A 217 -4.09 9.36 18.39
CA MET A 217 -4.27 9.42 16.94
C MET A 217 -5.42 8.51 16.49
N PHE A 218 -6.31 9.01 15.60
CA PHE A 218 -7.53 8.34 15.12
C PHE A 218 -8.58 7.98 16.18
N CYS A 219 -8.56 8.61 17.35
CA CYS A 219 -9.67 8.54 18.32
C CYS A 219 -10.85 9.38 17.80
N ARG A 220 -11.55 8.88 16.79
CA ARG A 220 -12.51 9.66 16.00
C ARG A 220 -13.74 10.15 16.79
N ASP A 221 -14.12 9.45 17.88
CA ASP A 221 -15.24 9.82 18.73
C ASP A 221 -14.83 10.67 19.94
N LEU A 222 -13.55 11.01 20.07
CA LEU A 222 -13.05 11.78 21.21
C LEU A 222 -13.58 13.22 21.16
N VAL A 223 -14.32 13.58 22.20
CA VAL A 223 -14.99 14.90 22.32
C VAL A 223 -14.31 15.78 23.35
N LYS A 224 -13.80 15.20 24.45
CA LYS A 224 -13.26 15.94 25.57
C LYS A 224 -12.04 15.25 26.18
N VAL A 225 -10.99 16.04 26.39
CA VAL A 225 -9.80 15.64 27.16
C VAL A 225 -9.58 16.68 28.26
N VAL A 226 -9.49 16.21 29.49
CA VAL A 226 -9.01 17.04 30.62
C VAL A 226 -7.51 16.77 30.71
N LEU A 227 -6.72 17.74 30.23
CA LEU A 227 -5.25 17.64 30.16
C LEU A 227 -4.59 17.77 31.53
N PRO A 228 -3.36 17.22 31.71
CA PRO A 228 -2.56 17.44 32.89
C PRO A 228 -2.25 18.94 33.11
N ARG A 229 -2.27 19.40 34.35
CA ARG A 229 -2.03 20.83 34.66
C ARG A 229 -0.61 21.29 34.36
N ASP A 230 0.38 20.39 34.42
CA ASP A 230 1.80 20.67 34.19
C ASP A 230 2.24 20.32 32.75
N LEU A 231 1.29 20.16 31.83
CA LEU A 231 1.59 19.80 30.43
C LEU A 231 2.37 20.89 29.73
N ARG A 232 3.57 20.56 29.24
CA ARG A 232 4.47 21.47 28.50
C ARG A 232 4.55 21.15 27.03
N VAL A 233 4.45 19.87 26.63
CA VAL A 233 4.67 19.43 25.27
C VAL A 233 3.52 18.54 24.80
N ILE A 234 3.00 18.84 23.62
CA ILE A 234 2.14 17.95 22.83
C ILE A 234 2.95 17.49 21.63
N GLU A 235 3.36 16.21 21.66
CA GLU A 235 4.22 15.61 20.63
C GLU A 235 3.48 15.36 19.30
N SER A 236 4.24 14.92 18.29
CA SER A 236 3.74 14.77 16.93
C SER A 236 2.54 13.83 16.85
N ASN A 237 1.53 14.19 16.04
CA ASN A 237 0.30 13.42 15.81
C ASN A 237 -0.53 13.08 17.08
N ALA A 238 -0.25 13.66 18.22
CA ALA A 238 -0.83 13.27 19.50
C ALA A 238 -2.36 13.17 19.49
N PHE A 239 -3.05 14.08 18.79
CA PHE A 239 -4.52 14.12 18.59
C PHE A 239 -4.91 14.12 17.10
N SER A 240 -4.04 13.67 16.21
CA SER A 240 -4.35 13.66 14.79
C SER A 240 -5.61 12.83 14.52
N ASP A 241 -6.50 13.34 13.64
CA ASP A 241 -7.78 12.74 13.27
C ASP A 241 -8.77 12.48 14.43
N CYS A 242 -8.68 13.27 15.52
CA CYS A 242 -9.72 13.36 16.53
C CYS A 242 -10.85 14.27 16.02
N VAL A 243 -11.63 13.77 15.08
CA VAL A 243 -12.57 14.58 14.26
C VAL A 243 -13.70 15.23 15.04
N ARG A 244 -14.00 14.77 16.27
CA ARG A 244 -15.11 15.31 17.07
C ARG A 244 -14.74 16.44 18.05
N PHE A 245 -13.46 16.78 18.18
CA PHE A 245 -13.09 17.97 18.95
C PHE A 245 -13.72 19.21 18.35
N ARG A 246 -14.31 20.07 19.20
CA ARG A 246 -14.78 21.39 18.83
C ARG A 246 -13.96 22.50 19.45
N GLU A 247 -13.63 22.33 20.71
CA GLU A 247 -12.86 23.29 21.49
C GLU A 247 -11.84 22.53 22.33
N MET A 248 -10.66 23.11 22.54
CA MET A 248 -9.66 22.56 23.41
C MET A 248 -9.05 23.67 24.28
N ASP A 249 -9.16 23.48 25.60
CA ASP A 249 -8.50 24.32 26.58
C ASP A 249 -7.13 23.74 26.87
N LEU A 250 -6.11 24.44 26.43
CA LEU A 250 -4.71 24.07 26.64
C LEU A 250 -4.19 24.78 27.93
N PRO A 251 -3.42 24.09 28.77
CA PRO A 251 -2.93 24.69 30.02
C PRO A 251 -1.92 25.82 29.76
N ASP A 252 -1.88 26.81 30.65
CA ASP A 252 -1.05 28.01 30.50
C ASP A 252 0.46 27.71 30.46
N CYS A 253 0.90 26.59 31.05
CA CYS A 253 2.28 26.14 31.06
C CYS A 253 2.71 25.42 29.78
N LEU A 254 1.83 25.24 28.77
CA LEU A 254 2.18 24.61 27.50
C LEU A 254 3.23 25.44 26.78
N GLU A 255 4.34 24.79 26.38
CA GLU A 255 5.47 25.43 25.70
C GLU A 255 5.53 25.09 24.21
N SER A 256 5.15 23.87 23.83
CA SER A 256 5.36 23.35 22.46
C SER A 256 4.19 22.51 21.96
N ILE A 257 3.81 22.74 20.69
CA ILE A 257 2.88 21.91 19.90
C ILE A 257 3.62 21.43 18.67
N GLU A 258 3.86 20.12 18.59
CA GLU A 258 4.68 19.51 17.59
C GLU A 258 3.91 19.22 16.29
N ARG A 259 4.60 18.59 15.35
CA ARG A 259 4.15 18.35 13.98
C ARG A 259 2.86 17.52 13.96
N PHE A 260 1.84 18.00 13.22
CA PHE A 260 0.54 17.32 13.06
C PHE A 260 -0.21 17.02 14.37
N ALA A 261 0.13 17.66 15.48
CA ALA A 261 -0.45 17.36 16.80
C ALA A 261 -1.98 17.33 16.80
N PHE A 262 -2.65 18.22 16.05
CA PHE A 262 -4.11 18.30 15.87
C PHE A 262 -4.53 18.13 14.40
N ALA A 263 -3.68 17.58 13.55
CA ALA A 263 -4.01 17.45 12.14
C ALA A 263 -5.29 16.62 11.94
N GLY A 264 -6.15 17.03 11.00
CA GLY A 264 -7.39 16.30 10.72
C GLY A 264 -8.48 16.41 11.80
N CYS A 265 -8.31 17.26 12.82
CA CYS A 265 -9.38 17.59 13.78
C CYS A 265 -10.44 18.48 13.09
N LYS A 266 -11.24 17.88 12.21
CA LYS A 266 -12.09 18.59 11.25
C LYS A 266 -13.11 19.53 11.88
N ASN A 267 -13.61 19.19 13.08
CA ASN A 267 -14.63 19.99 13.77
C ASN A 267 -14.05 20.95 14.81
N LEU A 268 -12.72 21.04 14.94
CA LEU A 268 -12.07 21.97 15.86
C LEU A 268 -12.33 23.39 15.41
N GLU A 269 -13.05 24.18 16.23
CA GLU A 269 -13.46 25.55 15.91
C GLU A 269 -12.58 26.59 16.58
N ARG A 270 -12.12 26.30 17.81
CA ARG A 270 -11.38 27.27 18.65
C ARG A 270 -10.24 26.59 19.40
N VAL A 271 -9.12 27.30 19.45
CA VAL A 271 -7.96 26.95 20.28
C VAL A 271 -7.53 28.16 21.07
N HIS A 272 -7.35 28.00 22.37
CA HIS A 272 -6.80 29.03 23.25
C HIS A 272 -5.43 28.60 23.75
N LEU A 273 -4.44 29.48 23.63
CA LEU A 273 -3.03 29.23 23.89
C LEU A 273 -2.52 30.21 24.95
N GLY A 274 -1.85 29.69 25.96
CA GLY A 274 -1.31 30.46 27.08
C GLY A 274 -0.04 31.28 26.72
N SER A 275 0.42 32.06 27.70
CA SER A 275 1.59 32.94 27.53
C SER A 275 2.92 32.20 27.36
N MET A 276 2.99 30.94 27.81
CA MET A 276 4.23 30.15 27.77
C MET A 276 4.52 29.47 26.43
N VAL A 277 3.58 29.48 25.48
CA VAL A 277 3.77 28.80 24.17
C VAL A 277 4.88 29.51 23.38
N ARG A 278 5.95 28.76 23.06
CA ARG A 278 7.14 29.23 22.32
C ARG A 278 7.31 28.60 20.95
N PHE A 279 6.68 27.43 20.74
CA PHE A 279 6.77 26.71 19.46
C PHE A 279 5.43 26.10 19.06
N ILE A 280 5.04 26.32 17.81
CA ILE A 280 3.90 25.68 17.14
C ILE A 280 4.41 25.23 15.77
N SER A 281 4.39 23.93 15.52
CA SER A 281 4.71 23.41 14.19
C SER A 281 3.74 23.97 13.16
N PRO A 282 4.21 24.39 11.99
CA PRO A 282 3.33 24.89 10.92
C PRO A 282 2.22 23.90 10.52
N GLU A 283 2.47 22.59 10.63
CA GLU A 283 1.54 21.53 10.33
C GLU A 283 0.60 21.15 11.49
N ALA A 284 0.78 21.75 12.67
CA ALA A 284 0.07 21.35 13.89
C ALA A 284 -1.45 21.29 13.71
N PHE A 285 -2.03 22.20 12.94
CA PHE A 285 -3.48 22.32 12.68
C PHE A 285 -3.86 22.02 11.22
N SER A 286 -3.05 21.24 10.50
CA SER A 286 -3.36 20.85 9.11
C SER A 286 -4.69 20.10 9.04
N GLY A 287 -5.57 20.46 8.08
CA GLY A 287 -6.84 19.78 7.91
C GLY A 287 -7.90 20.06 9.01
N CYS A 288 -7.70 21.04 9.88
CA CYS A 288 -8.72 21.55 10.82
C CYS A 288 -9.74 22.42 10.09
N GLU A 289 -10.63 21.80 9.33
CA GLU A 289 -11.52 22.46 8.35
C GLU A 289 -12.49 23.49 8.97
N SER A 290 -12.87 23.32 10.24
CA SER A 290 -13.79 24.21 10.96
C SER A 290 -13.10 25.28 11.80
N LEU A 291 -11.77 25.31 11.81
CA LEU A 291 -11.03 26.22 12.67
C LEU A 291 -11.26 27.68 12.28
N ARG A 292 -11.76 28.47 13.22
CA ARG A 292 -12.12 29.89 13.04
C ARG A 292 -11.21 30.83 13.81
N PHE A 293 -10.78 30.40 15.00
CA PHE A 293 -10.03 31.26 15.90
C PHE A 293 -8.91 30.50 16.59
N ILE A 294 -7.69 31.07 16.53
CA ILE A 294 -6.61 30.71 17.42
C ILE A 294 -6.26 31.97 18.20
N LYS A 295 -6.41 31.92 19.52
CA LYS A 295 -6.21 33.10 20.38
C LYS A 295 -5.07 32.84 21.34
N PHE A 296 -4.20 33.84 21.55
CA PHE A 296 -3.12 33.82 22.50
C PHE A 296 -3.45 34.68 23.72
N ASP A 297 -2.82 34.34 24.87
CA ASP A 297 -2.71 35.24 25.99
C ASP A 297 -1.93 36.49 25.60
N GLU A 298 -2.35 37.67 26.08
CA GLU A 298 -1.74 38.97 25.73
C GLU A 298 -0.26 39.07 26.13
N ASN A 299 0.18 38.28 27.10
CA ASN A 299 1.57 38.22 27.58
C ASN A 299 2.46 37.25 26.81
N ASN A 300 1.97 36.62 25.70
CA ASN A 300 2.85 35.77 24.92
C ASN A 300 3.94 36.54 24.22
N GLU A 301 5.22 36.15 24.42
CA GLU A 301 6.39 36.86 23.91
C GLU A 301 6.76 36.49 22.48
N VAL A 302 6.23 35.40 21.91
CA VAL A 302 6.64 34.85 20.62
C VAL A 302 5.58 35.07 19.54
N PHE A 303 4.30 34.93 19.89
CA PHE A 303 3.19 35.02 18.98
C PHE A 303 2.18 36.09 19.41
N CYS A 304 1.48 36.64 18.42
CA CYS A 304 0.31 37.48 18.65
C CYS A 304 -0.79 37.07 17.65
N ASP A 305 -2.04 37.30 18.03
CA ASP A 305 -3.17 37.15 17.10
C ASP A 305 -3.80 38.49 16.77
N LYS A 306 -4.20 38.64 15.51
CA LYS A 306 -5.04 39.73 15.04
C LYS A 306 -6.28 39.17 14.37
N GLN A 307 -7.44 39.36 14.98
CA GLN A 307 -8.71 38.80 14.46
C GLN A 307 -8.66 37.28 14.23
N GLY A 308 -7.94 36.54 15.07
CA GLY A 308 -7.81 35.08 14.98
C GLY A 308 -6.70 34.59 14.00
N VAL A 309 -6.01 35.50 13.33
CA VAL A 309 -4.85 35.20 12.46
C VAL A 309 -3.56 35.32 13.26
N ILE A 310 -2.72 34.30 13.21
CA ILE A 310 -1.49 34.25 13.97
C ILE A 310 -0.33 34.93 13.22
N TYR A 311 0.39 35.77 13.94
CA TYR A 311 1.65 36.37 13.53
C TYR A 311 2.74 36.05 14.57
N ASN A 312 3.99 36.19 14.16
CA ASN A 312 5.07 36.32 15.16
C ASN A 312 4.93 37.65 15.89
N GLN A 313 5.50 37.81 17.08
CA GLN A 313 5.35 38.98 17.94
C GLN A 313 5.72 40.30 17.24
N THR A 314 6.66 40.26 16.30
CA THR A 314 7.06 41.48 15.53
C THR A 314 6.06 41.82 14.41
N GLY A 315 5.07 40.98 14.13
CA GLY A 315 4.14 41.15 13.01
C GLY A 315 4.72 40.94 11.61
N LYS A 316 6.02 40.56 11.53
CA LYS A 316 6.73 40.42 10.24
C LYS A 316 6.51 39.07 9.55
N VAL A 317 6.06 38.08 10.28
CA VAL A 317 5.75 36.75 9.74
C VAL A 317 4.29 36.44 10.00
N LEU A 318 3.53 36.14 8.92
CA LEU A 318 2.19 35.60 8.99
C LEU A 318 2.31 34.10 9.19
N MET A 319 1.90 33.60 10.37
CA MET A 319 2.13 32.21 10.79
C MET A 319 0.96 31.29 10.42
N LYS A 320 -0.29 31.68 10.67
CA LYS A 320 -1.47 30.85 10.35
C LYS A 320 -2.73 31.70 10.20
N VAL A 321 -3.46 31.45 9.13
CA VAL A 321 -4.85 31.85 8.95
C VAL A 321 -5.72 30.63 9.23
N PRO A 322 -6.73 30.74 10.07
CA PRO A 322 -7.66 29.64 10.32
C PRO A 322 -8.34 29.18 9.03
N ALA A 323 -8.50 27.86 8.85
CA ALA A 323 -9.03 27.30 7.61
C ALA A 323 -10.46 27.76 7.28
N ASN A 324 -11.27 28.01 8.31
CA ASN A 324 -12.62 28.58 8.19
C ASN A 324 -12.64 30.08 8.50
N TYR A 325 -11.72 30.83 7.88
CA TYR A 325 -11.66 32.30 7.95
C TYR A 325 -12.97 32.91 7.39
N PRO A 326 -13.59 33.89 8.08
CA PRO A 326 -14.94 34.36 7.75
C PRO A 326 -14.98 35.38 6.59
N GLY A 327 -14.05 35.30 5.64
CA GLY A 327 -13.98 36.23 4.50
C GLY A 327 -13.64 35.52 3.20
N THR A 328 -14.10 36.10 2.08
CA THR A 328 -13.77 35.63 0.73
C THR A 328 -12.55 36.35 0.14
N SER A 329 -12.07 37.40 0.80
CA SER A 329 -10.85 38.11 0.47
C SER A 329 -9.99 38.29 1.72
N PHE A 330 -8.69 38.33 1.55
CA PHE A 330 -7.72 38.53 2.62
C PHE A 330 -6.67 39.58 2.23
N VAL A 331 -6.48 40.57 3.09
CA VAL A 331 -5.42 41.57 2.91
C VAL A 331 -4.29 41.24 3.87
N ILE A 332 -3.12 40.93 3.34
CA ILE A 332 -1.91 40.73 4.16
C ILE A 332 -1.40 42.12 4.55
N PRO A 333 -1.27 42.45 5.87
CA PRO A 333 -0.87 43.77 6.31
C PRO A 333 0.52 44.21 5.79
N ASP A 334 0.66 45.51 5.53
CA ASP A 334 1.94 46.11 5.24
C ASP A 334 2.95 45.83 6.38
N GLY A 335 4.24 45.60 6.00
CA GLY A 335 5.28 45.22 6.93
C GLY A 335 5.45 43.73 7.16
N VAL A 336 4.51 42.88 6.68
CA VAL A 336 4.72 41.43 6.63
C VAL A 336 5.80 41.11 5.60
N LEU A 337 6.86 40.41 6.05
CA LEU A 337 8.03 40.05 5.22
C LEU A 337 7.93 38.60 4.68
N SER A 338 7.25 37.73 5.39
CA SER A 338 7.11 36.33 4.97
C SER A 338 5.79 35.69 5.42
N ILE A 339 5.34 34.74 4.60
CA ILE A 339 4.23 33.84 4.89
C ILE A 339 4.84 32.51 5.31
N ALA A 340 4.49 32.01 6.48
CA ALA A 340 5.02 30.76 7.02
C ALA A 340 4.54 29.55 6.21
N PRO A 341 5.21 28.39 6.31
CA PRO A 341 4.69 27.15 5.76
C PRO A 341 3.27 26.87 6.26
N TYR A 342 2.40 26.32 5.39
CA TYR A 342 1.00 25.95 5.68
C TYR A 342 0.11 27.09 6.24
N ALA A 343 0.52 28.35 6.07
CA ALA A 343 -0.15 29.48 6.70
C ALA A 343 -1.64 29.62 6.32
N PHE A 344 -1.98 29.43 5.04
CA PHE A 344 -3.38 29.46 4.53
C PHE A 344 -3.91 28.09 4.16
N GLU A 345 -3.20 27.01 4.55
CA GLU A 345 -3.63 25.67 4.16
C GLU A 345 -5.10 25.41 4.49
N GLY A 346 -5.90 25.00 3.49
CA GLY A 346 -7.28 24.64 3.63
C GLY A 346 -8.26 25.82 3.79
N CYS A 347 -7.83 27.08 3.60
CA CYS A 347 -8.70 28.25 3.54
C CYS A 347 -9.55 28.17 2.26
N LYS A 348 -10.65 27.42 2.32
CA LYS A 348 -11.46 27.06 1.14
C LYS A 348 -12.22 28.21 0.53
N ASP A 349 -12.70 29.16 1.36
CA ASP A 349 -13.62 30.23 0.94
C ASP A 349 -12.89 31.50 0.44
N ILE A 350 -11.55 31.59 0.65
CA ILE A 350 -10.74 32.73 0.20
C ILE A 350 -10.58 32.66 -1.32
N ARG A 351 -11.06 33.69 -2.03
CA ARG A 351 -11.01 33.83 -3.48
C ARG A 351 -9.90 34.74 -3.98
N SER A 352 -9.50 35.74 -3.17
CA SER A 352 -8.46 36.70 -3.52
C SER A 352 -7.61 37.07 -2.32
N ILE A 353 -6.35 37.35 -2.57
CA ILE A 353 -5.37 37.80 -1.56
C ILE A 353 -4.65 39.01 -2.09
N GLU A 354 -4.59 40.08 -1.27
CA GLU A 354 -3.76 41.25 -1.54
C GLU A 354 -2.42 41.11 -0.81
N PHE A 355 -1.35 41.13 -1.57
CA PHE A 355 0.00 40.96 -1.07
C PHE A 355 0.69 42.31 -0.90
N PRO A 356 1.37 42.61 0.24
CA PRO A 356 2.09 43.88 0.43
C PRO A 356 3.45 43.86 -0.32
N ASN A 357 3.88 45.02 -0.75
CA ASN A 357 5.20 45.20 -1.38
C ASN A 357 6.41 44.91 -0.45
N SER A 358 6.14 44.73 0.86
CA SER A 358 7.15 44.29 1.82
C SER A 358 7.47 42.78 1.76
N LEU A 359 6.59 41.97 1.14
CA LEU A 359 6.70 40.49 1.15
C LEU A 359 7.97 40.03 0.41
N LYS A 360 8.78 39.18 1.05
CA LYS A 360 10.03 38.61 0.52
C LYS A 360 9.95 37.11 0.21
N GLY A 361 9.03 36.40 0.83
CA GLY A 361 8.93 34.97 0.63
C GLY A 361 7.59 34.35 1.02
N VAL A 362 7.24 33.27 0.29
CA VAL A 362 6.08 32.43 0.51
C VAL A 362 6.57 31.05 0.96
N GLY A 363 6.06 30.55 2.07
CA GLY A 363 6.46 29.27 2.68
C GLY A 363 5.99 28.05 1.92
N LYS A 364 6.56 26.90 2.28
CA LYS A 364 6.17 25.57 1.74
C LYS A 364 4.70 25.32 2.04
N TYR A 365 3.92 24.89 1.03
CA TYR A 365 2.48 24.61 1.13
C TYR A 365 1.63 25.74 1.74
N ALA A 366 2.10 26.99 1.63
CA ALA A 366 1.46 28.11 2.28
C ALA A 366 -0.03 28.28 1.93
N PHE A 367 -0.43 28.02 0.69
CA PHE A 367 -1.81 28.10 0.18
C PHE A 367 -2.37 26.75 -0.26
N ARG A 368 -1.80 25.64 0.25
CA ARG A 368 -2.26 24.29 -0.14
C ARG A 368 -3.77 24.14 0.10
N ASN A 369 -4.47 23.62 -0.92
CA ASN A 369 -5.91 23.38 -0.86
C ASN A 369 -6.78 24.63 -0.58
N CYS A 370 -6.31 25.84 -0.94
CA CYS A 370 -7.16 27.01 -1.08
C CYS A 370 -7.99 26.87 -2.35
N VAL A 371 -9.04 26.04 -2.29
CA VAL A 371 -9.72 25.53 -3.50
C VAL A 371 -10.45 26.60 -4.30
N ASP A 372 -10.95 27.66 -3.65
CA ASP A 372 -11.67 28.76 -4.28
C ASP A 372 -10.77 29.93 -4.67
N LEU A 373 -9.47 29.86 -4.38
CA LEU A 373 -8.52 30.93 -4.73
C LEU A 373 -8.37 31.04 -6.24
N THR A 374 -8.71 32.22 -6.79
CA THR A 374 -8.84 32.44 -8.24
C THR A 374 -7.68 33.19 -8.86
N ILE A 375 -7.08 34.11 -8.13
CA ILE A 375 -6.08 35.05 -8.63
C ILE A 375 -4.89 35.10 -7.66
N ILE A 376 -3.69 35.01 -8.21
CA ILE A 376 -2.44 35.22 -7.49
C ILE A 376 -1.54 36.19 -8.28
N HIS A 377 -1.37 37.40 -7.77
CA HIS A 377 -0.42 38.37 -8.28
C HIS A 377 0.63 38.67 -7.18
N LEU A 378 1.77 38.00 -7.26
CA LEU A 378 2.84 38.17 -6.30
C LEU A 378 3.66 39.43 -6.65
N PRO A 379 4.00 40.30 -5.65
CA PRO A 379 4.81 41.48 -5.90
C PRO A 379 6.26 41.12 -6.24
N ASP A 380 6.94 41.96 -7.01
CA ASP A 380 8.34 41.80 -7.43
C ASP A 380 9.34 41.69 -6.27
N SER A 381 8.93 42.12 -5.08
CA SER A 381 9.71 41.95 -3.87
C SER A 381 9.89 40.50 -3.40
N VAL A 382 9.04 39.54 -3.87
CA VAL A 382 9.11 38.13 -3.50
C VAL A 382 10.29 37.49 -4.20
N LYS A 383 11.21 36.92 -3.42
CA LYS A 383 12.44 36.27 -3.89
C LYS A 383 12.35 34.73 -3.93
N ALA A 384 11.41 34.16 -3.20
CA ALA A 384 11.29 32.70 -3.12
C ALA A 384 9.85 32.28 -2.86
N ILE A 385 9.43 31.22 -3.58
CA ILE A 385 8.18 30.49 -3.39
C ILE A 385 8.55 29.09 -2.92
N GLY A 386 7.92 28.62 -1.85
CA GLY A 386 8.16 27.29 -1.27
C GLY A 386 7.52 26.18 -2.10
N SER A 387 8.05 24.97 -1.95
CA SER A 387 7.49 23.77 -2.57
C SER A 387 5.99 23.61 -2.21
N GLY A 388 5.16 23.24 -3.18
CA GLY A 388 3.73 23.04 -3.00
C GLY A 388 2.95 24.28 -2.58
N ALA A 389 3.54 25.50 -2.71
CA ALA A 389 2.96 26.73 -2.14
C ALA A 389 1.49 26.94 -2.54
N PHE A 390 1.09 26.59 -3.75
CA PHE A 390 -0.25 26.71 -4.30
C PHE A 390 -0.85 25.36 -4.70
N CYS A 391 -0.30 24.24 -4.21
CA CYS A 391 -0.79 22.90 -4.52
C CYS A 391 -2.27 22.77 -4.17
N GLY A 392 -3.09 22.31 -5.13
CA GLY A 392 -4.52 22.11 -4.92
C GLY A 392 -5.38 23.39 -4.91
N CYS A 393 -4.85 24.53 -5.37
CA CYS A 393 -5.64 25.75 -5.65
C CYS A 393 -6.46 25.53 -6.92
N ARG A 394 -7.56 24.78 -6.81
CA ARG A 394 -8.30 24.23 -7.96
C ARG A 394 -8.94 25.28 -8.85
N SER A 395 -9.30 26.44 -8.29
CA SER A 395 -9.95 27.54 -9.01
C SER A 395 -8.97 28.59 -9.55
N LEU A 396 -7.67 28.43 -9.28
CA LEU A 396 -6.63 29.38 -9.73
C LEU A 396 -6.57 29.38 -11.26
N TRP A 397 -6.88 30.52 -11.86
CA TRP A 397 -6.85 30.69 -13.30
C TRP A 397 -5.98 31.86 -13.76
N ASP A 398 -5.69 32.82 -12.89
CA ASP A 398 -4.86 33.99 -13.16
C ASP A 398 -3.63 33.98 -12.22
N LEU A 399 -2.44 33.89 -12.82
CA LEU A 399 -1.18 33.75 -12.13
C LEU A 399 -0.15 34.72 -12.69
N SER A 400 0.39 35.59 -11.82
CA SER A 400 1.56 36.43 -12.14
C SER A 400 2.67 36.14 -11.14
N LEU A 401 3.85 35.78 -11.66
CA LEU A 401 5.04 35.49 -10.89
C LEU A 401 6.04 36.66 -10.96
N PRO A 402 6.78 36.94 -9.88
CA PRO A 402 7.84 37.94 -9.91
C PRO A 402 8.96 37.60 -10.91
N ALA A 403 9.49 38.62 -11.62
CA ALA A 403 10.50 38.40 -12.65
C ALA A 403 11.80 37.74 -12.12
N HIS A 404 12.17 37.97 -10.87
CA HIS A 404 13.41 37.46 -10.26
C HIS A 404 13.31 36.04 -9.67
N ILE A 405 12.19 35.33 -9.84
CA ILE A 405 12.06 33.95 -9.39
C ILE A 405 12.95 33.05 -10.25
N LYS A 406 13.85 32.29 -9.60
CA LYS A 406 14.82 31.41 -10.27
C LYS A 406 14.35 29.96 -10.40
N ARG A 407 13.42 29.52 -9.56
CA ARG A 407 12.96 28.13 -9.53
C ARG A 407 11.48 28.08 -9.25
N ILE A 408 10.76 27.27 -10.05
CA ILE A 408 9.41 26.81 -9.72
C ILE A 408 9.59 25.46 -9.05
N LYS A 409 9.38 25.41 -7.74
CA LYS A 409 9.75 24.28 -6.90
C LYS A 409 8.78 23.11 -7.02
N TYR A 410 9.16 22.01 -6.41
CA TYR A 410 8.40 20.78 -6.28
C TYR A 410 6.92 21.05 -5.93
N GLU A 411 5.98 20.49 -6.73
CA GLU A 411 4.52 20.60 -6.56
C GLU A 411 3.94 22.02 -6.44
N THR A 412 4.68 23.09 -6.81
CA THR A 412 4.24 24.47 -6.51
C THR A 412 2.82 24.77 -6.97
N PHE A 413 2.42 24.32 -8.17
CA PHE A 413 1.09 24.49 -8.76
C PHE A 413 0.39 23.18 -9.07
N ARG A 414 0.79 22.09 -8.43
CA ARG A 414 0.16 20.78 -8.63
C ARG A 414 -1.33 20.84 -8.37
N CYS A 415 -2.15 20.20 -9.24
CA CYS A 415 -3.62 20.16 -9.13
C CYS A 415 -4.29 21.54 -9.19
N CYS A 416 -3.67 22.57 -9.79
CA CYS A 416 -4.32 23.84 -10.10
C CYS A 416 -5.20 23.69 -11.35
N TYR A 417 -6.38 23.07 -11.17
CA TYR A 417 -7.25 22.64 -12.28
C TYR A 417 -7.80 23.83 -13.11
N GLY A 418 -7.90 25.04 -12.52
CA GLY A 418 -8.38 26.23 -13.18
C GLY A 418 -7.37 26.87 -14.13
N LEU A 419 -6.08 26.61 -13.92
CA LEU A 419 -4.97 27.25 -14.61
C LEU A 419 -4.95 26.84 -16.09
N ASN A 420 -5.19 27.81 -17.01
CA ASN A 420 -5.32 27.55 -18.43
C ASN A 420 -4.08 27.94 -19.24
N SER A 421 -3.31 28.91 -18.76
CA SER A 421 -2.05 29.32 -19.35
C SER A 421 -1.10 29.78 -18.26
N VAL A 422 0.19 29.63 -18.49
CA VAL A 422 1.26 30.17 -17.66
C VAL A 422 2.23 30.91 -18.56
N ASP A 423 2.43 32.17 -18.28
CA ASP A 423 3.44 33.01 -18.94
C ASP A 423 4.56 33.32 -17.94
N ILE A 424 5.72 32.73 -18.19
CA ILE A 424 6.94 32.95 -17.39
C ILE A 424 8.12 33.40 -18.28
N GLN A 425 7.82 33.85 -19.49
CA GLN A 425 8.82 34.20 -20.49
C GLN A 425 9.77 35.29 -20.00
N ASP A 426 9.25 36.30 -19.28
CA ASP A 426 10.01 37.44 -18.76
C ASP A 426 10.60 37.20 -17.36
N THR A 427 10.67 35.93 -16.93
CA THR A 427 11.25 35.59 -15.61
C THR A 427 12.69 35.06 -15.71
N GLU A 428 13.40 35.08 -14.57
CA GLU A 428 14.75 34.50 -14.44
C GLU A 428 14.70 32.98 -14.10
N VAL A 429 13.60 32.29 -14.39
CA VAL A 429 13.46 30.87 -14.05
C VAL A 429 14.47 30.03 -14.81
N THR A 430 15.30 29.31 -14.06
CA THR A 430 16.30 28.38 -14.58
C THR A 430 15.92 26.92 -14.41
N CYS A 431 14.97 26.62 -13.50
CA CYS A 431 14.55 25.25 -13.20
C CYS A 431 13.06 25.18 -12.89
N ILE A 432 12.37 24.22 -13.53
CA ILE A 432 11.03 23.78 -13.19
C ILE A 432 11.19 22.38 -12.57
N GLU A 433 10.95 22.29 -11.25
CA GLU A 433 11.17 21.08 -10.45
C GLU A 433 10.06 20.05 -10.65
N GLU A 434 10.27 18.86 -10.09
CA GLU A 434 9.37 17.71 -10.15
C GLU A 434 7.93 18.09 -9.80
N SER A 435 6.98 17.61 -10.62
CA SER A 435 5.54 17.79 -10.45
C SER A 435 5.07 19.25 -10.31
N ALA A 436 5.87 20.23 -10.72
CA ALA A 436 5.58 21.66 -10.48
C ALA A 436 4.22 22.11 -10.98
N PHE A 437 3.74 21.59 -12.12
CA PHE A 437 2.42 21.83 -12.71
C PHE A 437 1.63 20.54 -12.94
N GLU A 438 1.99 19.44 -12.30
CA GLU A 438 1.30 18.16 -12.45
C GLU A 438 -0.20 18.33 -12.25
N ASP A 439 -1.00 17.70 -13.14
CA ASP A 439 -2.46 17.72 -13.11
C ASP A 439 -3.10 19.11 -13.22
N CYS A 440 -2.44 20.09 -13.85
CA CYS A 440 -3.11 21.33 -14.26
C CYS A 440 -4.04 21.06 -15.46
N LYS A 441 -5.24 20.53 -15.19
CA LYS A 441 -6.17 19.92 -16.19
C LYS A 441 -6.68 20.88 -17.29
N ARG A 442 -6.42 22.17 -17.18
CA ARG A 442 -6.75 23.17 -18.20
C ARG A 442 -5.54 23.85 -18.83
N LEU A 443 -4.32 23.55 -18.32
CA LEU A 443 -3.09 24.16 -18.81
C LEU A 443 -2.77 23.67 -20.23
N ASN A 444 -3.18 24.46 -21.21
CA ASN A 444 -3.01 24.13 -22.63
C ASN A 444 -1.93 24.95 -23.34
N ARG A 445 -1.38 25.98 -22.67
CA ARG A 445 -0.30 26.84 -23.17
C ARG A 445 0.68 27.21 -22.05
N ILE A 446 1.97 27.14 -22.36
CA ILE A 446 3.04 27.63 -21.52
C ILE A 446 4.08 28.37 -22.36
N HIS A 447 4.55 29.52 -21.90
CA HIS A 447 5.69 30.24 -22.48
C HIS A 447 6.89 30.14 -21.55
N LEU A 448 7.90 29.40 -21.98
CA LEU A 448 9.11 29.13 -21.20
C LEU A 448 10.14 30.24 -21.40
N PRO A 449 10.91 30.64 -20.35
CA PRO A 449 11.90 31.67 -20.46
C PRO A 449 13.21 31.18 -21.11
N GLU A 450 13.91 32.09 -21.80
CA GLU A 450 15.23 31.82 -22.40
C GLU A 450 16.34 31.54 -21.37
N THR A 451 16.07 31.73 -20.08
CA THR A 451 16.97 31.40 -18.96
C THR A 451 16.83 29.97 -18.48
N LEU A 452 15.80 29.23 -18.93
CA LEU A 452 15.46 27.89 -18.45
C LEU A 452 16.52 26.86 -18.83
N GLN A 453 17.05 26.14 -17.86
CA GLN A 453 18.12 25.15 -18.03
C GLN A 453 17.61 23.72 -17.77
N GLN A 454 16.60 23.57 -16.88
CA GLN A 454 16.16 22.27 -16.40
C GLN A 454 14.64 22.16 -16.29
N ILE A 455 14.08 21.03 -16.80
CA ILE A 455 12.70 20.60 -16.61
C ILE A 455 12.73 19.18 -16.03
N GLU A 456 12.24 19.01 -14.80
CA GLU A 456 12.32 17.76 -14.07
C GLU A 456 11.15 16.82 -14.38
N ILE A 457 11.19 15.64 -13.75
CA ILE A 457 10.18 14.58 -13.93
C ILE A 457 8.78 15.10 -13.58
N ASP A 458 7.79 14.70 -14.36
CA ASP A 458 6.37 15.02 -14.15
C ASP A 458 6.05 16.53 -14.07
N ALA A 459 6.99 17.40 -14.44
CA ALA A 459 6.82 18.86 -14.31
C ALA A 459 5.50 19.37 -14.91
N PHE A 460 5.05 18.79 -16.02
CA PHE A 460 3.79 19.07 -16.72
C PHE A 460 2.92 17.82 -16.93
N ALA A 461 3.11 16.80 -16.10
CA ALA A 461 2.35 15.56 -16.24
C ALA A 461 0.84 15.80 -16.13
N GLY A 462 0.07 15.18 -17.02
CA GLY A 462 -1.39 15.31 -17.06
C GLY A 462 -1.92 16.70 -17.40
N CYS A 463 -1.07 17.60 -17.95
CA CYS A 463 -1.47 18.89 -18.51
C CYS A 463 -1.87 18.74 -19.99
N PRO A 464 -2.98 19.34 -20.46
CA PRO A 464 -3.40 19.22 -21.85
C PRO A 464 -2.68 20.22 -22.78
N ILE A 465 -1.34 20.31 -22.67
CA ILE A 465 -0.51 21.16 -23.53
C ILE A 465 -0.51 20.58 -24.94
N LYS A 466 -0.74 21.44 -25.95
CA LYS A 466 -0.77 21.01 -27.37
C LYS A 466 0.55 21.21 -28.07
N TYR A 467 1.25 22.29 -27.75
CA TYR A 467 2.50 22.70 -28.36
C TYR A 467 3.43 23.21 -27.28
N VAL A 468 4.68 22.84 -27.33
CA VAL A 468 5.72 23.36 -26.45
C VAL A 468 6.96 23.68 -27.24
N GLU A 469 7.54 24.83 -26.97
CA GLU A 469 8.83 25.27 -27.49
C GLU A 469 9.87 25.13 -26.39
N ILE A 470 10.92 24.36 -26.65
CA ILE A 470 12.02 24.11 -25.70
C ILE A 470 13.14 25.13 -25.98
N PRO A 471 13.42 26.07 -25.08
CA PRO A 471 14.44 27.06 -25.28
C PRO A 471 15.85 26.47 -25.49
N LYS A 472 16.69 27.22 -26.22
CA LYS A 472 18.08 26.80 -26.50
C LYS A 472 18.94 26.62 -25.24
N SER A 473 18.59 27.25 -24.14
CA SER A 473 19.26 27.19 -22.84
C SER A 473 19.00 25.86 -22.08
N VAL A 474 17.96 25.10 -22.45
CA VAL A 474 17.62 23.85 -21.76
C VAL A 474 18.67 22.79 -22.04
N THR A 475 19.33 22.32 -21.00
CA THR A 475 20.37 21.27 -21.06
C THR A 475 19.99 20.00 -20.31
N ASN A 476 18.92 20.04 -19.50
CA ASN A 476 18.41 18.91 -18.77
C ASN A 476 16.87 18.86 -18.87
N LEU A 477 16.35 17.94 -19.67
CA LEU A 477 14.92 17.70 -19.86
C LEU A 477 14.59 16.26 -19.52
N SER A 478 13.74 16.05 -18.51
CA SER A 478 13.27 14.72 -18.17
C SER A 478 12.38 14.14 -19.28
N HIS A 479 12.59 12.88 -19.62
CA HIS A 479 11.75 12.14 -20.58
C HIS A 479 10.28 12.06 -20.15
N ALA A 480 10.00 12.11 -18.84
CA ALA A 480 8.64 12.08 -18.27
C ALA A 480 8.09 13.48 -17.96
N ALA A 481 8.77 14.57 -18.37
CA ALA A 481 8.32 15.93 -18.07
C ALA A 481 6.88 16.21 -18.55
N PHE A 482 6.44 15.55 -19.64
CA PHE A 482 5.11 15.68 -20.26
C PHE A 482 4.29 14.38 -20.15
N PHE A 483 4.57 13.53 -19.18
CA PHE A 483 3.85 12.27 -19.00
C PHE A 483 2.33 12.48 -18.86
N LEU A 484 1.52 11.56 -19.35
CA LEU A 484 0.05 11.65 -19.39
C LEU A 484 -0.48 12.92 -20.12
N ASN A 485 0.34 13.56 -20.95
CA ASN A 485 -0.12 14.63 -21.83
C ASN A 485 -0.64 14.04 -23.14
N ASP A 486 -1.89 13.59 -23.12
CA ASP A 486 -2.54 12.91 -24.25
C ASP A 486 -3.07 13.87 -25.34
N THR A 487 -2.75 15.17 -25.23
CA THR A 487 -3.11 16.20 -26.22
C THR A 487 -1.91 16.80 -26.95
N LEU A 488 -0.69 16.45 -26.54
CA LEU A 488 0.54 17.00 -27.12
C LEU A 488 0.67 16.57 -28.60
N LYS A 489 0.80 17.59 -29.47
CA LYS A 489 0.91 17.39 -30.92
C LYS A 489 2.32 17.59 -31.43
N ASP A 490 3.02 18.59 -30.87
CA ASP A 490 4.34 18.95 -31.35
C ASP A 490 5.23 19.52 -30.26
N ILE A 491 6.51 19.24 -30.37
CA ILE A 491 7.60 19.81 -29.56
C ILE A 491 8.55 20.50 -30.54
N MET A 492 8.76 21.79 -30.34
CA MET A 492 9.67 22.58 -31.15
C MET A 492 10.98 22.79 -30.40
N VAL A 493 12.09 22.59 -31.05
CA VAL A 493 13.44 22.81 -30.52
C VAL A 493 14.25 23.56 -31.57
N GLU A 494 14.65 24.81 -31.30
CA GLU A 494 15.47 25.60 -32.18
C GLU A 494 16.86 25.84 -31.55
N ASP A 495 17.91 25.62 -32.37
CA ASP A 495 19.33 25.92 -32.01
C ASP A 495 19.81 25.40 -30.65
N ASN A 496 19.22 24.34 -30.14
CA ASN A 496 19.62 23.75 -28.86
C ASN A 496 20.82 22.81 -29.04
N SER A 497 21.82 22.90 -28.18
CA SER A 497 23.06 22.10 -28.26
C SER A 497 22.86 20.62 -27.88
N VAL A 498 21.87 20.33 -27.04
CA VAL A 498 21.60 18.99 -26.46
C VAL A 498 20.45 18.28 -27.16
N TYR A 499 19.39 19.01 -27.49
CA TYR A 499 18.16 18.45 -28.04
C TYR A 499 17.94 18.84 -29.51
N GLU A 500 17.16 18.05 -30.21
CA GLU A 500 16.68 18.31 -31.54
C GLU A 500 15.36 17.58 -31.79
N THR A 501 14.57 18.06 -32.74
CA THR A 501 13.35 17.38 -33.19
C THR A 501 13.45 16.93 -34.64
N GLU A 502 12.95 15.73 -34.91
CA GLU A 502 12.81 15.20 -36.24
C GLU A 502 11.41 14.60 -36.39
N ASN A 503 10.60 15.12 -37.33
CA ASN A 503 9.20 14.70 -37.55
C ASN A 503 8.40 14.71 -36.21
N THR A 504 8.49 15.79 -35.44
CA THR A 504 7.87 15.99 -34.10
C THR A 504 8.48 15.16 -32.98
N VAL A 505 9.35 14.20 -33.26
CA VAL A 505 9.98 13.33 -32.25
C VAL A 505 11.22 14.02 -31.69
N LEU A 506 11.28 14.06 -30.36
CA LEU A 506 12.38 14.66 -29.60
C LEU A 506 13.53 13.68 -29.42
N TYR A 507 14.74 14.13 -29.72
CA TYR A 507 15.99 13.40 -29.53
C TYR A 507 16.96 14.16 -28.63
N GLU A 508 17.72 13.40 -27.85
CA GLU A 508 18.91 13.89 -27.15
C GLU A 508 20.16 13.49 -27.95
N LYS A 509 20.92 14.52 -28.42
CA LYS A 509 22.06 14.34 -29.34
C LYS A 509 23.25 13.63 -28.69
N PRO A 510 23.73 14.00 -27.48
CA PRO A 510 24.91 13.40 -26.89
C PRO A 510 24.77 11.90 -26.60
N SER A 511 23.64 11.48 -26.04
CA SER A 511 23.34 10.08 -25.71
C SER A 511 22.82 9.28 -26.89
N LYS A 512 22.45 9.93 -27.98
CA LYS A 512 21.77 9.32 -29.15
C LYS A 512 20.46 8.62 -28.70
N THR A 513 19.68 9.32 -27.89
CA THR A 513 18.46 8.80 -27.29
C THR A 513 17.23 9.41 -27.96
N LEU A 514 16.27 8.58 -28.37
CA LEU A 514 14.92 9.01 -28.69
C LEU A 514 14.17 9.23 -27.38
N MET A 515 13.81 10.47 -27.08
CA MET A 515 13.23 10.88 -25.81
C MET A 515 11.72 10.74 -25.78
N LEU A 516 11.02 11.31 -26.78
CA LEU A 516 9.57 11.42 -26.74
C LEU A 516 8.99 11.65 -28.14
N MET A 517 7.93 10.90 -28.49
CA MET A 517 6.99 11.23 -29.57
C MET A 517 5.73 11.81 -28.92
N PRO A 518 5.24 12.97 -29.35
CA PRO A 518 3.97 13.52 -28.87
C PRO A 518 2.79 12.56 -29.11
N ALA A 519 1.97 12.34 -28.07
CA ALA A 519 0.89 11.34 -28.09
C ALA A 519 -0.16 11.57 -29.19
N MET A 520 -0.39 12.84 -29.61
CA MET A 520 -1.31 13.25 -30.68
C MET A 520 -0.59 13.66 -31.96
N SER A 521 0.66 13.25 -32.15
CA SER A 521 1.34 13.37 -33.43
C SER A 521 0.51 12.71 -34.56
N ASP A 522 0.48 13.33 -35.72
CA ASP A 522 -0.23 12.78 -36.88
C ASP A 522 0.56 11.67 -37.59
N VAL A 523 1.74 11.33 -37.10
CA VAL A 523 2.63 10.30 -37.67
C VAL A 523 2.03 8.91 -37.47
N LYS A 524 1.75 8.23 -38.57
CA LYS A 524 1.20 6.86 -38.58
C LYS A 524 2.28 5.79 -38.72
N HIS A 525 3.34 6.10 -39.43
CA HIS A 525 4.43 5.18 -39.74
C HIS A 525 5.74 5.88 -39.38
N TYR A 526 6.47 5.33 -38.44
CA TYR A 526 7.70 5.96 -37.99
C TYR A 526 8.91 5.04 -38.14
N VAL A 527 9.98 5.59 -38.66
CA VAL A 527 11.28 4.92 -38.72
C VAL A 527 12.22 5.62 -37.76
N VAL A 528 12.61 4.90 -36.68
CA VAL A 528 13.58 5.43 -35.75
C VAL A 528 14.92 5.64 -36.46
N ARG A 529 15.51 6.82 -36.29
CA ARG A 529 16.74 7.25 -36.93
C ARG A 529 17.88 6.24 -36.67
N ASP A 530 18.61 5.89 -37.73
CA ASP A 530 19.80 5.05 -37.58
C ASP A 530 20.87 5.75 -36.70
N GLY A 531 21.60 4.96 -35.90
CA GLY A 531 22.52 5.50 -34.92
C GLY A 531 21.90 5.75 -33.54
N THR A 532 20.55 5.77 -33.41
CA THR A 532 19.89 5.81 -32.09
C THR A 532 20.31 4.60 -31.24
N LYS A 533 20.69 4.83 -29.99
CA LYS A 533 21.15 3.79 -29.05
C LYS A 533 20.06 3.37 -28.09
N THR A 534 19.26 4.31 -27.66
CA THR A 534 18.24 4.11 -26.62
C THR A 534 16.91 4.72 -27.08
N ILE A 535 15.82 4.03 -26.79
CA ILE A 535 14.46 4.56 -26.77
C ILE A 535 14.11 4.72 -25.30
N SER A 536 13.82 5.94 -24.86
CA SER A 536 13.56 6.25 -23.45
C SER A 536 12.33 5.54 -22.91
N ASN A 537 12.21 5.50 -21.58
CA ASN A 537 10.96 5.16 -20.93
C ASN A 537 9.87 6.11 -21.42
N LEU A 538 8.65 5.60 -21.63
CA LEU A 538 7.47 6.37 -22.05
C LEU A 538 7.60 7.03 -23.44
N ALA A 539 8.62 6.73 -24.24
CA ALA A 539 8.97 7.47 -25.45
C ALA A 539 7.83 7.56 -26.48
N PHE A 540 6.98 6.56 -26.60
CA PHE A 540 5.80 6.52 -27.48
C PHE A 540 4.51 6.32 -26.65
N TYR A 541 4.53 6.59 -25.36
CA TYR A 541 3.37 6.38 -24.49
C TYR A 541 2.12 7.06 -25.03
N GLY A 542 1.04 6.30 -25.19
CA GLY A 542 -0.26 6.82 -25.62
C GLY A 542 -0.32 7.33 -27.06
N CYS A 543 0.65 7.01 -27.93
CA CYS A 543 0.65 7.40 -29.35
C CYS A 543 -0.45 6.65 -30.11
N LYS A 544 -1.71 7.12 -29.99
CA LYS A 544 -2.91 6.44 -30.49
C LYS A 544 -3.01 6.41 -32.02
N ASN A 545 -2.31 7.33 -32.74
CA ASN A 545 -2.32 7.39 -34.22
C ASN A 545 -1.26 6.48 -34.84
N LEU A 546 -0.25 6.07 -34.10
CA LEU A 546 0.90 5.30 -34.57
C LEU A 546 0.47 3.88 -34.97
N GLN A 547 0.70 3.50 -36.24
CA GLN A 547 0.29 2.20 -36.79
C GLN A 547 1.45 1.24 -37.01
N SER A 548 2.64 1.75 -37.34
CA SER A 548 3.84 0.94 -37.46
C SER A 548 5.10 1.69 -37.03
N VAL A 549 6.06 0.96 -36.47
CA VAL A 549 7.38 1.48 -36.08
C VAL A 549 8.46 0.54 -36.61
N GLN A 550 9.51 1.10 -37.19
CA GLN A 550 10.73 0.38 -37.53
C GLN A 550 11.87 0.82 -36.60
N ILE A 551 12.47 -0.13 -35.89
CA ILE A 551 13.55 0.10 -34.94
C ILE A 551 14.84 -0.50 -35.51
N PRO A 552 15.88 0.34 -35.75
CA PRO A 552 17.11 -0.10 -36.42
C PRO A 552 17.99 -0.90 -35.49
N ARG A 553 18.96 -1.62 -36.07
CA ARG A 553 19.95 -2.45 -35.38
C ARG A 553 20.82 -1.67 -34.39
N SER A 554 20.93 -0.35 -34.55
CA SER A 554 21.72 0.50 -33.65
C SER A 554 21.15 0.62 -32.23
N VAL A 555 19.83 0.40 -32.05
CA VAL A 555 19.16 0.44 -30.74
C VAL A 555 19.56 -0.76 -29.90
N ARG A 556 19.89 -0.50 -28.61
CA ARG A 556 20.29 -1.50 -27.63
C ARG A 556 19.30 -1.62 -26.48
N THR A 557 18.53 -0.57 -26.23
CA THR A 557 17.59 -0.52 -25.12
C THR A 557 16.29 0.15 -25.54
N ILE A 558 15.17 -0.47 -25.18
CA ILE A 558 13.83 0.11 -25.23
C ILE A 558 13.36 0.18 -23.78
N GLY A 559 13.00 1.37 -23.34
CA GLY A 559 12.67 1.64 -21.93
C GLY A 559 11.31 1.10 -21.50
N THR A 560 11.07 1.16 -20.22
CA THR A 560 9.80 0.79 -19.57
C THR A 560 8.65 1.65 -20.11
N CYS A 561 7.48 1.04 -20.34
CA CYS A 561 6.29 1.71 -20.89
C CYS A 561 6.50 2.40 -22.25
N ALA A 562 7.57 2.06 -22.99
CA ALA A 562 7.97 2.84 -24.17
C ALA A 562 6.86 2.92 -25.24
N PHE A 563 6.04 1.89 -25.42
CA PHE A 563 4.90 1.84 -26.35
C PHE A 563 3.57 1.58 -25.64
N GLU A 564 3.52 1.80 -24.33
CA GLU A 564 2.30 1.54 -23.55
C GLU A 564 1.13 2.38 -24.11
N ASN A 565 -0.03 1.74 -24.25
CA ASN A 565 -1.25 2.36 -24.79
C ASN A 565 -1.15 2.89 -26.22
N CYS A 566 -0.22 2.39 -27.05
CA CYS A 566 -0.22 2.59 -28.49
C CYS A 566 -1.34 1.76 -29.15
N THR A 567 -2.60 2.14 -28.93
CA THR A 567 -3.77 1.32 -29.23
C THR A 567 -3.96 1.00 -30.73
N SER A 568 -3.40 1.81 -31.64
CA SER A 568 -3.45 1.60 -33.08
C SER A 568 -2.22 0.91 -33.67
N LEU A 569 -1.18 0.61 -32.88
CA LEU A 569 0.06 -0.01 -33.33
C LEU A 569 -0.21 -1.45 -33.79
N LYS A 570 -0.07 -1.69 -35.09
CA LYS A 570 -0.36 -2.99 -35.70
C LYS A 570 0.88 -3.84 -35.90
N GLU A 571 2.00 -3.18 -36.20
CA GLU A 571 3.24 -3.82 -36.58
C GLU A 571 4.44 -3.09 -35.99
N ILE A 572 5.39 -3.85 -35.51
CA ILE A 572 6.68 -3.35 -35.05
C ILE A 572 7.80 -4.21 -35.63
N TYR A 573 8.76 -3.55 -36.29
CA TYR A 573 9.92 -4.20 -36.89
C TYR A 573 11.13 -3.96 -36.01
N LEU A 574 11.58 -5.00 -35.31
CA LEU A 574 12.68 -4.98 -34.35
C LEU A 574 13.94 -5.59 -34.98
N ASP A 575 14.78 -4.77 -35.62
CA ASP A 575 16.11 -5.20 -36.07
C ASP A 575 17.14 -5.06 -34.91
N ALA A 576 16.74 -4.50 -33.78
CA ALA A 576 17.53 -4.24 -32.59
C ALA A 576 18.01 -5.53 -31.89
N GLU A 577 19.20 -5.48 -31.30
CA GLU A 577 19.76 -6.56 -30.48
C GLU A 577 19.47 -6.25 -28.99
N LEU A 578 18.27 -6.58 -28.56
CA LEU A 578 17.80 -6.33 -27.19
C LEU A 578 18.14 -7.50 -26.27
N CYS A 579 18.51 -7.23 -25.03
CA CYS A 579 18.68 -8.25 -23.98
C CYS A 579 17.37 -8.58 -23.26
N SER A 580 16.42 -7.62 -23.22
CA SER A 580 15.14 -7.78 -22.53
C SER A 580 14.05 -6.96 -23.21
N ILE A 581 12.81 -7.39 -23.05
CA ILE A 581 11.62 -6.55 -23.27
C ILE A 581 11.19 -6.05 -21.89
N GLN A 582 11.31 -4.74 -21.68
CA GLN A 582 11.11 -4.11 -20.37
C GLN A 582 9.65 -4.11 -19.91
N GLU A 583 9.44 -3.75 -18.64
CA GLU A 583 8.11 -3.67 -18.01
C GLU A 583 7.16 -2.80 -18.82
N ASN A 584 5.93 -3.26 -19.02
CA ASN A 584 4.83 -2.57 -19.73
C ASN A 584 5.20 -2.07 -21.14
N THR A 585 6.30 -2.52 -21.73
CA THR A 585 6.79 -1.95 -23.02
C THR A 585 5.70 -1.88 -24.08
N PHE A 586 4.87 -2.92 -24.22
CA PHE A 586 3.76 -2.98 -25.20
C PHE A 586 2.39 -3.16 -24.52
N ASP A 587 2.28 -2.85 -23.22
CA ASP A 587 0.98 -2.96 -22.54
C ASP A 587 -0.07 -2.07 -23.22
N GLY A 588 -1.25 -2.64 -23.45
CA GLY A 588 -2.34 -1.92 -24.12
C GLY A 588 -2.14 -1.65 -25.61
N CYS A 589 -1.16 -2.28 -26.28
CA CYS A 589 -1.03 -2.28 -27.74
C CYS A 589 -2.10 -3.19 -28.36
N GLN A 590 -3.37 -2.77 -28.27
CA GLN A 590 -4.53 -3.59 -28.59
C GLN A 590 -4.58 -4.10 -30.03
N ALA A 591 -4.06 -3.29 -30.99
CA ALA A 591 -4.05 -3.60 -32.41
C ALA A 591 -2.82 -4.40 -32.87
N LEU A 592 -1.83 -4.64 -32.00
CA LEU A 592 -0.60 -5.35 -32.33
C LEU A 592 -0.91 -6.80 -32.71
N LYS A 593 -0.63 -7.14 -33.98
CA LYS A 593 -0.94 -8.48 -34.53
C LYS A 593 0.23 -9.43 -34.45
N THR A 594 1.41 -8.93 -34.74
CA THR A 594 2.63 -9.73 -34.81
C THR A 594 3.84 -8.94 -34.33
N ILE A 595 4.76 -9.62 -33.69
CA ILE A 595 6.07 -9.09 -33.31
C ILE A 595 7.10 -10.22 -33.44
N LYS A 596 8.25 -9.90 -34.02
CA LYS A 596 9.40 -10.79 -34.04
C LYS A 596 10.33 -10.41 -32.89
N ILE A 597 10.34 -11.18 -31.81
CA ILE A 597 11.25 -10.96 -30.69
C ILE A 597 12.68 -11.32 -31.12
N PRO A 598 13.68 -10.45 -30.91
CA PRO A 598 15.08 -10.73 -31.22
C PRO A 598 15.60 -11.98 -30.49
N GLN A 599 16.48 -12.74 -31.18
CA GLN A 599 17.08 -13.96 -30.61
C GLN A 599 18.10 -13.70 -29.48
N THR A 600 18.33 -12.44 -29.12
CA THR A 600 19.18 -12.01 -28.00
C THR A 600 18.43 -11.77 -26.71
N VAL A 601 17.08 -11.79 -26.75
CA VAL A 601 16.24 -11.49 -25.59
C VAL A 601 16.27 -12.66 -24.61
N GLN A 602 16.72 -12.37 -23.39
CA GLN A 602 16.78 -13.30 -22.25
C GLN A 602 15.61 -13.16 -21.30
N GLU A 603 14.98 -11.98 -21.23
CA GLU A 603 13.91 -11.69 -20.30
C GLU A 603 12.75 -10.94 -20.99
N ILE A 604 11.52 -11.39 -20.69
CA ILE A 604 10.29 -10.66 -20.95
C ILE A 604 9.77 -10.23 -19.58
N CYS A 605 9.87 -8.92 -19.28
CA CYS A 605 9.56 -8.38 -17.96
C CYS A 605 8.04 -8.32 -17.68
N GLU A 606 7.68 -7.79 -16.51
CA GLU A 606 6.30 -7.67 -16.05
C GLU A 606 5.42 -6.90 -17.05
N SER A 607 4.23 -7.45 -17.33
CA SER A 607 3.21 -6.82 -18.18
C SER A 607 3.68 -6.42 -19.60
N ALA A 608 4.80 -6.95 -20.08
CA ALA A 608 5.44 -6.48 -21.33
C ALA A 608 4.51 -6.51 -22.54
N PHE A 609 3.56 -7.46 -22.63
CA PHE A 609 2.55 -7.58 -23.69
C PHE A 609 1.12 -7.67 -23.13
N ARG A 610 0.90 -7.20 -21.90
CA ARG A 610 -0.43 -7.21 -21.28
C ARG A 610 -1.43 -6.46 -22.19
N ASN A 611 -2.66 -6.98 -22.30
CA ASN A 611 -3.74 -6.38 -23.08
C ASN A 611 -3.45 -6.21 -24.59
N CYS A 612 -2.50 -6.97 -25.15
CA CYS A 612 -2.28 -7.06 -26.60
C CYS A 612 -3.33 -8.00 -27.22
N TYR A 613 -4.58 -7.54 -27.31
CA TYR A 613 -5.73 -8.40 -27.66
C TYR A 613 -5.61 -9.09 -29.01
N LEU A 614 -5.05 -8.41 -30.04
CA LEU A 614 -4.90 -8.98 -31.38
C LEU A 614 -3.57 -9.69 -31.62
N LEU A 615 -2.70 -9.78 -30.59
CA LEU A 615 -1.43 -10.49 -30.72
C LEU A 615 -1.70 -11.99 -30.93
N GLY A 616 -1.35 -12.46 -32.14
CA GLY A 616 -1.48 -13.87 -32.51
C GLY A 616 -0.33 -14.71 -31.93
N ASN A 617 -0.10 -15.88 -32.56
CA ASN A 617 0.97 -16.75 -32.09
C ASN A 617 2.34 -16.08 -32.23
N ILE A 618 3.06 -16.08 -31.11
CA ILE A 618 4.39 -15.46 -30.99
C ILE A 618 5.46 -16.53 -30.84
N ASN A 619 6.59 -16.34 -31.54
CA ASN A 619 7.74 -17.20 -31.40
C ASN A 619 8.67 -16.64 -30.33
N LEU A 620 8.76 -17.33 -29.20
CA LEU A 620 9.70 -16.97 -28.13
C LEU A 620 11.12 -17.40 -28.51
N PRO A 621 12.14 -16.55 -28.24
CA PRO A 621 13.52 -16.87 -28.60
C PRO A 621 14.09 -18.00 -27.75
N GLN A 622 15.06 -18.73 -28.30
CA GLN A 622 15.76 -19.80 -27.55
C GLN A 622 16.63 -19.27 -26.41
N SER A 623 17.04 -18.01 -26.47
CA SER A 623 17.80 -17.33 -25.42
C SER A 623 16.97 -16.97 -24.19
N LEU A 624 15.63 -17.09 -24.26
CA LEU A 624 14.75 -16.67 -23.18
C LEU A 624 14.93 -17.51 -21.91
N GLU A 625 15.16 -16.84 -20.78
CA GLU A 625 15.42 -17.44 -19.47
C GLU A 625 14.27 -17.19 -18.48
N SER A 626 13.55 -16.05 -18.62
CA SER A 626 12.46 -15.68 -17.70
C SER A 626 11.29 -14.96 -18.38
N ILE A 627 10.07 -15.19 -17.81
CA ILE A 627 8.82 -14.54 -18.19
C ILE A 627 8.19 -13.93 -16.93
N GLY A 628 8.00 -12.62 -16.92
CA GLY A 628 7.52 -11.82 -15.79
C GLY A 628 6.05 -12.00 -15.45
N CYS A 629 5.61 -11.42 -14.34
CA CYS A 629 4.19 -11.36 -13.96
C CYS A 629 3.36 -10.69 -15.06
N HIS A 630 2.17 -11.20 -15.34
CA HIS A 630 1.23 -10.61 -16.32
C HIS A 630 1.81 -10.41 -17.74
N ALA A 631 2.96 -11.00 -18.07
CA ALA A 631 3.70 -10.66 -19.30
C ALA A 631 2.87 -10.76 -20.59
N PHE A 632 1.95 -11.73 -20.70
CA PHE A 632 1.00 -11.92 -21.80
C PHE A 632 -0.46 -11.95 -21.32
N GLN A 633 -0.74 -11.34 -20.17
CA GLN A 633 -2.12 -11.31 -19.67
C GLN A 633 -3.07 -10.67 -20.67
N ASN A 634 -4.22 -11.31 -20.90
CA ASN A 634 -5.24 -10.87 -21.86
C ASN A 634 -4.76 -10.80 -23.32
N CYS A 635 -3.76 -11.57 -23.73
CA CYS A 635 -3.43 -11.78 -25.14
C CYS A 635 -4.43 -12.80 -25.71
N VAL A 636 -5.65 -12.33 -25.98
CA VAL A 636 -6.80 -13.21 -26.26
C VAL A 636 -6.72 -13.93 -27.60
N SER A 637 -5.86 -13.51 -28.53
CA SER A 637 -5.71 -14.11 -29.86
C SER A 637 -4.61 -15.18 -29.96
N ILE A 638 -3.84 -15.39 -28.89
CA ILE A 638 -2.83 -16.47 -28.85
C ILE A 638 -3.55 -17.81 -28.77
N THR A 639 -3.34 -18.70 -29.77
CA THR A 639 -3.97 -20.02 -29.78
C THR A 639 -3.01 -21.14 -29.34
N SER A 640 -1.73 -20.96 -29.53
CA SER A 640 -0.72 -21.94 -29.09
C SER A 640 0.58 -21.26 -28.70
N LEU A 641 1.27 -21.83 -27.73
CA LEU A 641 2.56 -21.35 -27.26
C LEU A 641 3.52 -22.49 -26.93
N SER A 642 4.76 -22.37 -27.39
CA SER A 642 5.85 -23.28 -27.04
C SER A 642 6.92 -22.51 -26.31
N ILE A 643 7.20 -22.88 -25.06
CA ILE A 643 8.22 -22.22 -24.23
C ILE A 643 9.45 -23.12 -24.21
N SER A 644 10.62 -22.51 -24.50
CA SER A 644 11.90 -23.20 -24.53
C SER A 644 12.26 -23.81 -23.18
N ASP A 645 13.00 -24.93 -23.21
CA ASP A 645 13.56 -25.56 -22.01
C ASP A 645 14.61 -24.68 -21.29
N ASN A 646 15.08 -23.59 -21.91
CA ASN A 646 15.99 -22.63 -21.30
C ASN A 646 15.27 -21.68 -20.33
N VAL A 647 13.95 -21.57 -20.40
CA VAL A 647 13.17 -20.74 -19.47
C VAL A 647 13.12 -21.45 -18.12
N THR A 648 13.74 -20.84 -17.13
CA THR A 648 13.84 -21.34 -15.75
C THR A 648 12.79 -20.78 -14.82
N GLU A 649 12.23 -19.59 -15.15
CA GLU A 649 11.26 -18.89 -14.34
C GLU A 649 10.08 -18.38 -15.20
N ILE A 650 8.87 -18.70 -14.76
CA ILE A 650 7.62 -18.10 -15.23
C ILE A 650 6.91 -17.58 -13.99
N ARG A 651 6.45 -16.31 -14.00
CA ARG A 651 5.81 -15.69 -12.84
C ARG A 651 4.29 -15.72 -12.93
N SER A 652 3.66 -15.35 -11.83
CA SER A 652 2.18 -15.40 -11.68
C SER A 652 1.46 -14.61 -12.78
N GLU A 653 0.29 -15.13 -13.18
CA GLU A 653 -0.62 -14.49 -14.15
C GLU A 653 -0.02 -14.24 -15.56
N ALA A 654 1.16 -14.81 -15.87
CA ALA A 654 1.86 -14.51 -17.12
C ALA A 654 1.00 -14.77 -18.39
N PHE A 655 0.07 -15.72 -18.36
CA PHE A 655 -0.84 -16.05 -19.46
C PHE A 655 -2.32 -15.97 -19.06
N ALA A 656 -2.64 -15.33 -17.92
CA ALA A 656 -4.02 -15.19 -17.47
C ALA A 656 -4.87 -14.45 -18.52
N GLY A 657 -6.09 -14.92 -18.76
CA GLY A 657 -7.00 -14.31 -19.74
C GLY A 657 -6.61 -14.53 -21.22
N CYS A 658 -5.69 -15.44 -21.55
CA CYS A 658 -5.44 -15.89 -22.91
C CYS A 658 -6.58 -16.82 -23.37
N ILE A 659 -7.75 -16.24 -23.65
CA ILE A 659 -9.02 -16.95 -23.84
C ILE A 659 -8.93 -18.01 -24.93
N SER A 660 -8.24 -17.72 -26.04
CA SER A 660 -8.13 -18.62 -27.20
C SER A 660 -6.97 -19.61 -27.08
N LEU A 661 -6.22 -19.62 -26.01
CA LEU A 661 -5.08 -20.53 -25.86
C LEU A 661 -5.57 -21.97 -25.75
N GLU A 662 -5.35 -22.77 -26.78
CA GLU A 662 -5.80 -24.17 -26.88
C GLU A 662 -4.76 -25.15 -26.30
N LYS A 663 -3.48 -24.88 -26.57
CA LYS A 663 -2.37 -25.78 -26.22
C LYS A 663 -1.13 -25.00 -25.79
N ILE A 664 -0.44 -25.53 -24.77
CA ILE A 664 0.83 -24.99 -24.31
C ILE A 664 1.85 -26.09 -24.06
N GLN A 665 3.11 -25.79 -24.45
CA GLN A 665 4.27 -26.57 -24.09
C GLN A 665 5.09 -25.80 -23.06
N LEU A 666 5.20 -26.34 -21.86
CA LEU A 666 5.97 -25.76 -20.75
C LEU A 666 7.40 -26.31 -20.72
N PRO A 667 8.38 -25.57 -20.16
CA PRO A 667 9.76 -26.03 -19.97
C PRO A 667 9.82 -27.31 -19.13
N LYS A 668 10.64 -28.28 -19.52
CA LYS A 668 10.76 -29.59 -18.81
C LYS A 668 11.24 -29.45 -17.36
N HIS A 669 12.04 -28.42 -17.08
CA HIS A 669 12.65 -28.21 -15.76
C HIS A 669 11.82 -27.37 -14.80
N LEU A 670 10.68 -26.86 -15.22
CA LEU A 670 9.81 -26.05 -14.37
C LEU A 670 9.30 -26.88 -13.18
N SER A 671 9.60 -26.44 -11.97
CA SER A 671 9.26 -27.17 -10.74
C SER A 671 7.89 -26.82 -10.17
N LYS A 672 7.30 -25.68 -10.58
CA LYS A 672 6.00 -25.19 -10.13
C LYS A 672 5.23 -24.52 -11.26
N ILE A 673 3.92 -24.65 -11.25
CA ILE A 673 3.00 -23.81 -12.02
C ILE A 673 2.60 -22.66 -11.11
N PRO A 674 3.00 -21.41 -11.43
CA PRO A 674 2.70 -20.26 -10.60
C PRO A 674 1.22 -19.98 -10.42
N GLY A 675 0.90 -19.21 -9.39
CA GLY A 675 -0.48 -18.83 -9.10
C GLY A 675 -1.12 -18.08 -10.28
N LYS A 676 -2.37 -18.49 -10.62
CA LYS A 676 -3.19 -17.91 -11.69
C LYS A 676 -2.54 -17.91 -13.09
N LEU A 677 -1.52 -18.72 -13.33
CA LEU A 677 -0.77 -18.72 -14.59
C LEU A 677 -1.69 -18.79 -15.81
N PHE A 678 -2.74 -19.61 -15.76
CA PHE A 678 -3.72 -19.81 -16.83
C PHE A 678 -5.16 -19.47 -16.39
N GLU A 679 -5.31 -18.58 -15.38
CA GLU A 679 -6.65 -18.14 -14.96
C GLU A 679 -7.41 -17.55 -16.15
N GLY A 680 -8.60 -18.08 -16.47
CA GLY A 680 -9.43 -17.63 -17.57
C GLY A 680 -8.96 -18.03 -18.99
N CYS A 681 -8.09 -19.03 -19.12
CA CYS A 681 -7.73 -19.61 -20.41
C CYS A 681 -8.84 -20.60 -20.87
N HIS A 682 -9.97 -20.07 -21.32
CA HIS A 682 -11.20 -20.85 -21.53
C HIS A 682 -11.01 -22.00 -22.54
N SER A 683 -10.23 -21.80 -23.61
CA SER A 683 -10.02 -22.81 -24.66
C SER A 683 -8.92 -23.83 -24.36
N LEU A 684 -8.22 -23.70 -23.22
CA LEU A 684 -7.08 -24.56 -22.90
C LEU A 684 -7.56 -26.00 -22.66
N HIS A 685 -7.16 -26.90 -23.55
CA HIS A 685 -7.49 -28.32 -23.44
C HIS A 685 -6.28 -29.25 -23.50
N LYS A 686 -5.09 -28.75 -23.91
CA LYS A 686 -3.88 -29.55 -24.02
C LYS A 686 -2.68 -28.89 -23.34
N ILE A 687 -2.17 -29.57 -22.30
CA ILE A 687 -1.00 -29.12 -21.53
C ILE A 687 0.10 -30.18 -21.68
N HIS A 688 1.28 -29.75 -22.13
CA HIS A 688 2.49 -30.57 -22.06
C HIS A 688 3.22 -30.24 -20.75
N TRP A 689 3.01 -31.13 -19.75
CA TRP A 689 3.47 -30.95 -18.38
C TRP A 689 5.00 -31.01 -18.24
N PRO A 690 5.58 -30.18 -17.35
CA PRO A 690 6.99 -30.29 -16.97
C PRO A 690 7.29 -31.65 -16.29
N GLN A 691 8.43 -32.27 -16.65
CA GLN A 691 8.83 -33.54 -16.02
C GLN A 691 9.27 -33.41 -14.57
N SER A 692 9.68 -32.22 -14.14
CA SER A 692 10.14 -31.88 -12.78
C SER A 692 9.07 -31.21 -11.91
N LEU A 693 7.83 -31.11 -12.38
CA LEU A 693 6.77 -30.41 -11.68
C LEU A 693 6.47 -31.00 -10.30
N LYS A 694 6.51 -30.19 -9.25
CA LYS A 694 6.24 -30.55 -7.85
C LYS A 694 5.02 -29.84 -7.26
N GLU A 695 4.66 -28.68 -7.78
CA GLU A 695 3.62 -27.83 -7.23
C GLU A 695 2.77 -27.15 -8.31
N ILE A 696 1.47 -27.10 -8.08
CA ILE A 696 0.48 -26.30 -8.82
C ILE A 696 -0.08 -25.29 -7.81
N GLU A 697 0.19 -23.99 -8.01
CA GLU A 697 -0.15 -22.95 -7.03
C GLU A 697 -1.64 -22.52 -7.12
N TYR A 698 -2.02 -21.53 -6.33
CA TYR A 698 -3.37 -20.96 -6.22
C TYR A 698 -3.95 -20.56 -7.59
N LYS A 699 -5.18 -21.02 -7.89
CA LYS A 699 -5.92 -20.70 -9.12
C LYS A 699 -5.19 -20.93 -10.45
N ALA A 700 -4.17 -21.75 -10.46
CA ALA A 700 -3.28 -21.88 -11.63
C ALA A 700 -4.02 -22.20 -12.94
N PHE A 701 -5.14 -22.92 -12.89
CA PHE A 701 -6.00 -23.28 -14.03
C PHE A 701 -7.47 -22.87 -13.80
N ALA A 702 -7.71 -21.86 -12.95
CA ALA A 702 -9.08 -21.45 -12.68
C ALA A 702 -9.75 -20.89 -13.95
N GLY A 703 -10.96 -21.40 -14.29
CA GLY A 703 -11.68 -20.99 -15.50
C GLY A 703 -11.13 -21.57 -16.80
N CYS A 704 -10.32 -22.63 -16.77
CA CYS A 704 -9.94 -23.38 -17.97
C CYS A 704 -11.10 -24.31 -18.38
N GLU A 705 -12.13 -23.75 -18.98
CA GLU A 705 -13.41 -24.41 -19.24
C GLU A 705 -13.32 -25.63 -20.17
N SER A 706 -12.34 -25.66 -21.08
CA SER A 706 -12.16 -26.71 -22.08
C SER A 706 -11.29 -27.89 -21.62
N LEU A 707 -10.78 -27.87 -20.39
CA LEU A 707 -10.05 -29.04 -19.84
C LEU A 707 -11.02 -30.19 -19.59
N GLU A 708 -10.87 -31.31 -20.30
CA GLU A 708 -11.78 -32.46 -20.19
C GLU A 708 -11.24 -33.56 -19.27
N LYS A 709 -10.00 -33.96 -19.47
CA LYS A 709 -9.31 -35.02 -18.71
C LYS A 709 -7.91 -34.57 -18.33
N VAL A 710 -7.61 -34.66 -17.05
CA VAL A 710 -6.31 -34.20 -16.52
C VAL A 710 -5.64 -35.32 -15.74
N GLU A 711 -4.44 -35.71 -16.16
CA GLU A 711 -3.55 -36.55 -15.37
C GLU A 711 -2.42 -35.69 -14.82
N ILE A 712 -2.39 -35.54 -13.50
CA ILE A 712 -1.35 -34.74 -12.80
C ILE A 712 -0.03 -35.51 -12.77
N PRO A 713 1.10 -34.89 -13.11
CA PRO A 713 2.41 -35.55 -13.13
C PRO A 713 2.78 -36.24 -11.81
N SER A 714 3.49 -37.34 -11.90
CA SER A 714 3.82 -38.22 -10.77
C SER A 714 4.66 -37.62 -9.63
N LYS A 715 5.31 -36.46 -9.86
CA LYS A 715 6.12 -35.76 -8.86
C LYS A 715 5.37 -34.64 -8.13
N VAL A 716 4.16 -34.32 -8.54
CA VAL A 716 3.39 -33.24 -7.92
C VAL A 716 2.95 -33.63 -6.52
N SER A 717 3.37 -32.85 -5.54
CA SER A 717 3.06 -33.09 -4.11
C SER A 717 2.08 -32.08 -3.54
N VAL A 718 1.92 -30.91 -4.17
CA VAL A 718 1.07 -29.81 -3.69
C VAL A 718 0.19 -29.30 -4.82
N ILE A 719 -1.12 -29.21 -4.57
CA ILE A 719 -2.11 -28.52 -5.41
C ILE A 719 -2.75 -27.44 -4.56
N GLY A 720 -2.64 -26.18 -4.99
CA GLY A 720 -3.07 -24.97 -4.29
C GLY A 720 -4.58 -24.82 -4.20
N HIS A 721 -5.01 -23.78 -3.49
CA HIS A 721 -6.44 -23.44 -3.37
C HIS A 721 -7.00 -23.07 -4.75
N GLN A 722 -8.24 -23.52 -5.06
CA GLN A 722 -8.96 -23.15 -6.28
C GLN A 722 -8.21 -23.47 -7.59
N ALA A 723 -7.23 -24.37 -7.57
CA ALA A 723 -6.32 -24.60 -8.71
C ALA A 723 -7.05 -24.95 -10.01
N PHE A 724 -8.18 -25.67 -9.96
CA PHE A 724 -9.04 -26.05 -11.09
C PHE A 724 -10.46 -25.50 -10.94
N GLN A 725 -10.66 -24.42 -10.20
CA GLN A 725 -11.96 -23.78 -10.05
C GLN A 725 -12.54 -23.39 -11.41
N GLY A 726 -13.83 -23.72 -11.67
CA GLY A 726 -14.49 -23.31 -12.91
C GLY A 726 -14.04 -24.06 -14.16
N CYS A 727 -13.32 -25.18 -14.05
CA CYS A 727 -13.06 -26.08 -15.18
C CYS A 727 -14.33 -26.88 -15.49
N SER A 728 -15.29 -26.23 -16.14
CA SER A 728 -16.67 -26.77 -16.30
C SER A 728 -16.75 -28.09 -17.07
N SER A 729 -15.92 -28.30 -18.08
CA SER A 729 -15.85 -29.54 -18.88
C SER A 729 -14.99 -30.64 -18.27
N LEU A 730 -14.32 -30.37 -17.11
CA LEU A 730 -13.44 -31.36 -16.49
C LEU A 730 -14.25 -32.58 -16.05
N SER A 731 -14.14 -33.71 -16.77
CA SER A 731 -14.88 -34.93 -16.52
C SER A 731 -14.13 -35.93 -15.65
N SER A 732 -12.80 -35.93 -15.70
CA SER A 732 -11.94 -36.86 -14.95
C SER A 732 -10.62 -36.22 -14.58
N ILE A 733 -10.16 -36.44 -13.34
CA ILE A 733 -8.83 -36.05 -12.89
C ILE A 733 -8.14 -37.19 -12.13
N ILE A 734 -6.86 -37.44 -12.49
CA ILE A 734 -6.00 -38.43 -11.84
C ILE A 734 -4.96 -37.70 -10.99
N LEU A 735 -4.97 -37.96 -9.70
CA LEU A 735 -4.08 -37.35 -8.69
C LEU A 735 -2.94 -38.34 -8.33
N PRO A 736 -1.69 -37.91 -8.32
CA PRO A 736 -0.53 -38.80 -8.21
C PRO A 736 -0.33 -39.37 -6.80
N GLU A 737 0.50 -40.39 -6.70
CA GLU A 737 0.91 -41.01 -5.43
C GLU A 737 1.69 -40.01 -4.53
N SER A 738 2.45 -39.11 -5.12
CA SER A 738 3.23 -38.06 -4.41
C SER A 738 2.39 -36.99 -3.74
N LEU A 739 1.08 -36.90 -4.00
CA LEU A 739 0.25 -35.80 -3.52
C LEU A 739 0.14 -35.82 -1.99
N THR A 740 0.58 -34.72 -1.36
CA THR A 740 0.54 -34.53 0.10
C THR A 740 -0.39 -33.41 0.53
N LYS A 741 -0.72 -32.48 -0.39
CA LYS A 741 -1.57 -31.32 -0.08
C LYS A 741 -2.53 -31.00 -1.23
N LEU A 742 -3.81 -30.87 -0.92
CA LEU A 742 -4.86 -30.43 -1.83
C LEU A 742 -5.62 -29.25 -1.20
N GLY A 743 -5.65 -28.11 -1.89
CA GLY A 743 -6.16 -26.84 -1.40
C GLY A 743 -7.69 -26.79 -1.27
N LYS A 744 -8.21 -25.71 -0.68
CA LYS A 744 -9.65 -25.43 -0.57
C LYS A 744 -10.27 -25.20 -1.95
N PHE A 745 -11.52 -25.62 -2.16
CA PHE A 745 -12.31 -25.30 -3.34
C PHE A 745 -11.63 -25.66 -4.67
N CYS A 746 -10.81 -26.72 -4.67
CA CYS A 746 -9.92 -27.03 -5.78
C CYS A 746 -10.70 -27.28 -7.07
N PHE A 747 -11.91 -27.88 -6.96
CA PHE A 747 -12.79 -28.26 -8.05
C PHE A 747 -14.15 -27.52 -8.01
N LEU A 748 -14.23 -26.39 -7.33
CA LEU A 748 -15.45 -25.59 -7.27
C LEU A 748 -15.87 -25.16 -8.69
N GLY A 749 -17.10 -25.47 -9.10
CA GLY A 749 -17.60 -25.15 -10.45
C GLY A 749 -17.13 -26.09 -11.57
N CYS A 750 -16.52 -27.24 -11.24
CA CYS A 750 -16.29 -28.33 -12.21
C CYS A 750 -17.59 -29.13 -12.38
N GLU A 751 -18.50 -28.62 -13.21
CA GLU A 751 -19.88 -29.14 -13.33
C GLU A 751 -19.96 -30.55 -13.91
N ASP A 752 -19.04 -30.87 -14.81
CA ASP A 752 -19.00 -32.19 -15.48
C ASP A 752 -18.13 -33.24 -14.79
N LEU A 753 -17.59 -32.94 -13.59
CA LEU A 753 -16.65 -33.83 -12.91
C LEU A 753 -17.34 -35.09 -12.41
N ARG A 754 -16.98 -36.24 -13.02
CA ARG A 754 -17.55 -37.54 -12.78
C ARG A 754 -16.61 -38.51 -12.08
N GLU A 755 -15.31 -38.31 -12.23
CA GLU A 755 -14.27 -39.19 -11.72
C GLU A 755 -13.10 -38.43 -11.12
N ILE A 756 -12.76 -38.75 -9.88
CA ILE A 756 -11.51 -38.32 -9.25
C ILE A 756 -10.77 -39.58 -8.80
N VAL A 757 -9.56 -39.77 -9.32
CA VAL A 757 -8.74 -40.93 -9.01
C VAL A 757 -7.58 -40.53 -8.12
N PHE A 758 -7.52 -41.02 -6.90
CA PHE A 758 -6.36 -40.87 -6.01
C PHE A 758 -5.45 -42.09 -6.16
N LYS A 759 -4.16 -41.86 -6.41
CA LYS A 759 -3.13 -42.92 -6.48
C LYS A 759 -2.45 -43.17 -5.13
N ASN A 760 -2.81 -42.43 -4.05
CA ASN A 760 -2.23 -42.61 -2.71
C ASN A 760 -3.32 -42.73 -1.62
N LEU A 761 -2.90 -43.17 -0.42
CA LEU A 761 -3.76 -43.33 0.76
C LEU A 761 -3.61 -42.17 1.78
N ASN A 762 -2.73 -41.21 1.52
CA ASN A 762 -2.47 -40.14 2.47
C ASN A 762 -3.50 -39.00 2.36
N VAL A 763 -4.47 -38.99 3.29
CA VAL A 763 -5.49 -37.93 3.36
C VAL A 763 -5.15 -36.80 4.35
N LYS A 764 -4.06 -36.88 5.13
CA LYS A 764 -3.76 -35.97 6.23
C LYS A 764 -3.55 -34.51 5.77
N GLY A 765 -3.02 -34.30 4.56
CA GLY A 765 -2.78 -32.96 3.98
C GLY A 765 -3.90 -32.46 3.09
N LEU A 766 -4.99 -33.21 2.94
CA LEU A 766 -6.12 -32.77 2.14
C LEU A 766 -6.97 -31.78 2.93
N ASN A 767 -7.28 -30.65 2.34
CA ASN A 767 -8.14 -29.67 3.02
C ASN A 767 -9.58 -30.18 3.13
N LYS A 768 -10.23 -29.98 4.27
CA LYS A 768 -11.62 -30.40 4.50
C LYS A 768 -12.64 -29.85 3.49
N ASN A 769 -12.30 -28.71 2.84
CA ASN A 769 -13.12 -28.04 1.82
C ASN A 769 -12.58 -28.26 0.39
N CYS A 770 -11.67 -29.24 0.16
CA CYS A 770 -11.08 -29.45 -1.17
C CYS A 770 -12.09 -29.97 -2.21
N MET A 771 -13.16 -30.64 -1.76
CA MET A 771 -14.22 -31.19 -2.58
C MET A 771 -15.49 -30.33 -2.60
N ASP A 772 -15.49 -29.17 -1.96
CA ASP A 772 -16.67 -28.30 -1.93
C ASP A 772 -17.00 -27.80 -3.35
N GLY A 773 -18.29 -27.86 -3.69
CA GLY A 773 -18.81 -27.52 -5.02
C GLY A 773 -18.80 -28.66 -6.04
N VAL A 774 -18.22 -29.84 -5.73
CA VAL A 774 -18.30 -31.01 -6.57
C VAL A 774 -19.66 -31.70 -6.37
N ASN A 775 -20.34 -32.12 -7.45
CA ASN A 775 -21.63 -32.83 -7.39
C ASN A 775 -21.45 -34.24 -6.87
N ARG A 776 -21.78 -34.45 -5.59
CA ARG A 776 -21.61 -35.72 -4.87
C ARG A 776 -22.42 -36.90 -5.46
N ASN A 777 -23.52 -36.61 -6.14
CA ASN A 777 -24.38 -37.62 -6.73
C ASN A 777 -23.88 -38.14 -8.08
N ARG A 778 -23.02 -37.36 -8.75
CA ARG A 778 -22.48 -37.68 -10.08
C ARG A 778 -21.04 -38.12 -10.06
N CYS A 779 -20.25 -37.60 -9.09
CA CYS A 779 -18.83 -37.87 -9.03
C CYS A 779 -18.48 -39.11 -8.21
N ILE A 780 -17.68 -40.00 -8.78
CA ILE A 780 -17.13 -41.17 -8.11
C ILE A 780 -15.67 -40.89 -7.74
N VAL A 781 -15.34 -41.19 -6.48
CA VAL A 781 -13.97 -41.10 -5.99
C VAL A 781 -13.34 -42.49 -6.00
N TYR A 782 -12.34 -42.69 -6.86
CA TYR A 782 -11.55 -43.90 -6.92
C TYR A 782 -10.31 -43.78 -6.02
N VAL A 783 -10.08 -44.81 -5.20
CA VAL A 783 -9.01 -44.84 -4.19
C VAL A 783 -8.22 -46.14 -4.31
N PRO A 784 -6.95 -46.20 -3.87
CA PRO A 784 -6.17 -47.42 -3.86
C PRO A 784 -6.82 -48.52 -2.98
N LYS A 785 -6.43 -49.78 -3.17
CA LYS A 785 -6.89 -50.93 -2.40
C LYS A 785 -6.74 -50.69 -0.88
N GLY A 786 -7.80 -50.91 -0.12
CA GLY A 786 -7.84 -50.63 1.32
C GLY A 786 -8.15 -49.18 1.70
N GLY A 787 -8.29 -48.25 0.74
CA GLY A 787 -8.51 -46.83 0.96
C GLY A 787 -9.91 -46.40 1.32
N ILE A 788 -10.94 -47.23 1.09
CA ILE A 788 -12.35 -46.83 1.26
C ILE A 788 -12.62 -46.24 2.65
N ASN A 789 -12.18 -46.91 3.70
CA ASN A 789 -12.43 -46.46 5.07
C ASN A 789 -11.62 -45.20 5.43
N VAL A 790 -10.41 -45.07 4.91
CA VAL A 790 -9.55 -43.91 5.11
C VAL A 790 -10.22 -42.66 4.55
N PHE A 791 -10.73 -42.74 3.30
CA PHE A 791 -11.36 -41.58 2.65
C PHE A 791 -12.76 -41.30 3.21
N LYS A 792 -13.55 -42.32 3.54
CA LYS A 792 -14.88 -42.12 4.17
C LYS A 792 -14.81 -41.37 5.51
N ASN A 793 -13.74 -41.56 6.27
CA ASN A 793 -13.54 -40.91 7.56
C ASN A 793 -13.06 -39.45 7.41
N HIS A 794 -12.63 -39.02 6.22
CA HIS A 794 -12.18 -37.64 6.00
C HIS A 794 -13.37 -36.74 5.65
N PRO A 795 -13.51 -35.54 6.29
CA PRO A 795 -14.67 -34.66 6.13
C PRO A 795 -14.99 -34.26 4.68
N ALA A 796 -13.97 -34.08 3.83
CA ALA A 796 -14.12 -33.64 2.45
C ALA A 796 -14.90 -34.66 1.59
N PHE A 797 -14.88 -35.96 1.94
CA PHE A 797 -15.43 -37.03 1.10
C PHE A 797 -16.77 -37.56 1.61
N GLN A 798 -17.34 -36.95 2.63
CA GLN A 798 -18.66 -37.34 3.14
C GLN A 798 -19.74 -37.18 2.06
N GLY A 799 -20.50 -38.24 1.84
CA GLY A 799 -21.59 -38.29 0.85
C GLY A 799 -21.16 -38.65 -0.58
N PHE A 800 -19.84 -38.84 -0.83
CA PHE A 800 -19.39 -39.34 -2.14
C PHE A 800 -19.46 -40.87 -2.24
N LYS A 801 -19.68 -41.37 -3.48
CA LYS A 801 -19.47 -42.77 -3.82
C LYS A 801 -17.97 -43.04 -3.94
N ILE A 802 -17.39 -43.81 -3.02
CA ILE A 802 -15.97 -44.17 -2.98
C ILE A 802 -15.84 -45.65 -3.41
N VAL A 803 -14.95 -45.88 -4.38
CA VAL A 803 -14.75 -47.23 -4.99
C VAL A 803 -13.24 -47.52 -5.04
N GLU A 804 -12.84 -48.75 -4.80
CA GLU A 804 -11.45 -49.17 -5.02
C GLU A 804 -11.12 -49.17 -6.51
N SER A 805 -10.01 -48.50 -6.84
CA SER A 805 -9.53 -48.43 -8.22
C SER A 805 -9.03 -49.79 -8.70
N LYS A 806 -9.31 -50.14 -9.94
CA LYS A 806 -8.72 -51.29 -10.63
C LYS A 806 -7.36 -50.94 -11.23
N TYR A 807 -6.94 -49.66 -11.17
CA TYR A 807 -5.63 -49.19 -11.65
C TYR A 807 -4.62 -49.30 -10.51
N ASN A 808 -3.62 -50.15 -10.72
CA ASN A 808 -2.43 -50.26 -9.86
C ASN A 808 -1.51 -49.07 -10.11
#